data_91aacadaa07b512488644e221a390c06
#
_entry.id   91aacadaa07b512488644e221a390c06
#
_cell.length_a   1.000
_cell.length_b   1.000
_cell.length_c   1.000
_cell.angle_alpha   90.00
_cell.angle_beta   90.00
_cell.angle_gamma   90.00
#
_symmetry.space_group_name_H-M   'P 1'
#
loop_
_entity.id
_entity.type
_entity.pdbx_description
1 polymer ?
#
loop_
_entity_poly.entity_id
_entity_poly.type
_entity_poly.pdbx_seq_one_letter_code
_entity_poly.pdbx_strand_id
1 'polypeptide(L)'
;TGRTGRTGHRERGADGHRPRRTHVSAPARSAATAEPRLGDNERVSDDSTTPATWPVPDDPGRRQVTTAPPPGTTGGDGRTREFRAVPSAPPAVTAATPGTDALPEDRYFNRELSWQDFNARVLALAEDESQPLLERAKFLAIFASNLDEFYMVRVAGLKRREQTGLSVRSADGLTPSEQLAYVAERNRELVRRHALAFEEGVRPALQAAGVRIVRWAGLDTEDRARLSAYFTRQIFPVLTPLAVDPAHPFPYISGLSLNLAVTVRDPEGGTERFARVKVPNNVPRLVRIEEGPGPRQATFLPLEELIAAHLDELFSGMQVSEHHVFRVTRNADFEVEEDRDEDLLQALERELAQRRFGPPVRLEVAHDMSEHMLELLLRELEVDPQDVVEVPGLLDLNCLHQLHALNRKELKDPPFVPATHPAFGERETPKSVFSTLRDGDVLVHHPYDSFSTSVQRFVEQAAADDKVLAIKQTLYRTSGTSGESPIVDALIDAAEAGKQVVALVEIKARFDEQANIAWARTLERAGVHVVYGLVGLKTHCKIALVVRQEGATIRRYSHLGTGNYNPRTARLYEDIGLLTADPAVGADLTDLFNVLTGYSRQQTYRTMLTAPNDIRRGLLKFIADEIDLAGAGKPAGIRIKCNSLVDERVIDGLYRASQAGVPVQIVVRGICALKPGVAGLSDNIEVRSILGRFLEHSRIFHFRGADTHWIGSADIMHRNLDRRIEAIVQVADARLSARLDAVLDSAFDPLTRCWVLRPTGEWVPSPTDSGQVRDHQMELLREHGATG
;
A
#
# COMPACT_ATOMS: atom_id res chain seq x y z
N THR A 1 22.95 -12.27 -65.83
CA THR A 1 23.65 -13.29 -66.53
C THR A 1 24.38 -14.17 -65.58
N GLY A 2 24.05 -15.32 -65.29
CA GLY A 2 23.67 -16.49 -65.95
C GLY A 2 24.33 -17.67 -65.30
N ARG A 3 23.48 -18.52 -64.82
CA ARG A 3 23.34 -19.96 -65.10
C ARG A 3 24.37 -20.91 -64.47
N THR A 4 23.86 -21.82 -63.66
CA THR A 4 23.82 -23.31 -63.85
C THR A 4 25.11 -24.03 -63.41
N GLY A 5 25.10 -25.16 -62.80
CA GLY A 5 24.16 -26.20 -62.49
C GLY A 5 24.86 -27.39 -61.83
N ARG A 6 24.07 -28.13 -61.10
CA ARG A 6 23.88 -29.60 -61.12
C ARG A 6 25.02 -30.59 -60.86
N THR A 7 24.62 -31.44 -59.84
CA THR A 7 24.84 -32.92 -59.80
C THR A 7 26.21 -33.40 -59.31
N GLY A 8 26.30 -34.35 -58.45
CA GLY A 8 25.49 -35.42 -57.93
C GLY A 8 26.35 -36.53 -57.32
N HIS A 9 25.73 -37.29 -56.49
CA HIS A 9 25.90 -38.69 -56.14
C HIS A 9 27.07 -39.27 -55.35
N ARG A 10 26.63 -39.94 -54.31
CA ARG A 10 26.95 -41.32 -53.87
C ARG A 10 28.22 -41.54 -53.04
N GLU A 11 28.10 -42.10 -51.93
CA GLU A 11 27.88 -43.35 -51.29
C GLU A 11 29.04 -43.82 -50.39
N ARG A 12 28.61 -44.32 -49.18
CA ARG A 12 29.20 -45.36 -48.33
C ARG A 12 30.49 -44.97 -47.58
N GLY A 13 30.65 -45.30 -46.36
CA GLY A 13 30.09 -46.22 -45.40
C GLY A 13 30.91 -46.28 -44.13
N ALA A 14 30.26 -46.74 -43.13
CA ALA A 14 30.63 -47.65 -42.07
C ALA A 14 31.53 -47.21 -40.89
N ASP A 15 30.98 -47.49 -39.74
CA ASP A 15 31.58 -47.95 -38.45
C ASP A 15 32.37 -46.93 -37.62
N GLY A 16 32.10 -46.69 -36.39
CA GLY A 16 31.73 -47.52 -35.29
C GLY A 16 32.13 -46.81 -34.00
N HIS A 17 31.43 -47.15 -32.98
CA HIS A 17 31.67 -46.95 -31.54
C HIS A 17 30.99 -45.79 -30.79
N ARG A 18 29.82 -46.14 -30.26
CA ARG A 18 29.29 -45.56 -29.03
C ARG A 18 29.93 -46.24 -27.81
N PRO A 19 30.19 -45.54 -26.70
CA PRO A 19 30.20 -46.13 -25.40
C PRO A 19 28.88 -45.87 -24.64
N ARG A 20 28.42 -46.94 -24.03
CA ARG A 20 27.19 -47.09 -23.25
C ARG A 20 27.22 -46.22 -21.97
N ARG A 21 26.12 -45.58 -21.70
CA ARG A 21 25.79 -45.06 -20.37
C ARG A 21 25.26 -46.22 -19.52
N THR A 22 25.90 -46.47 -18.41
CA THR A 22 25.44 -47.36 -17.34
C THR A 22 24.49 -46.62 -16.43
N HIS A 23 23.25 -47.09 -16.36
CA HIS A 23 22.29 -46.77 -15.31
C HIS A 23 22.75 -47.40 -14.01
N VAL A 24 22.85 -46.62 -12.93
CA VAL A 24 22.92 -47.13 -11.55
C VAL A 24 21.59 -46.81 -10.90
N SER A 25 20.91 -47.87 -10.55
CA SER A 25 19.62 -47.88 -9.84
C SER A 25 19.83 -47.57 -8.36
N ALA A 26 19.02 -46.69 -7.82
CA ALA A 26 18.88 -46.50 -6.36
C ALA A 26 17.97 -47.59 -5.75
N PRO A 27 18.26 -48.11 -4.55
CA PRO A 27 17.32 -49.02 -3.88
C PRO A 27 16.30 -48.26 -3.06
N ALA A 28 15.05 -48.64 -3.26
CA ALA A 28 13.88 -48.31 -2.43
C ALA A 28 14.10 -48.80 -0.99
N ARG A 29 13.79 -47.94 -0.01
CA ARG A 29 13.57 -48.38 1.37
C ARG A 29 12.12 -48.11 1.76
N SER A 30 11.51 -49.22 2.20
CA SER A 30 10.16 -49.45 2.66
C SER A 30 9.82 -48.63 3.92
N ALA A 31 8.58 -48.16 3.97
CA ALA A 31 7.93 -47.68 5.16
C ALA A 31 7.73 -48.77 6.20
N ALA A 32 7.96 -48.47 7.46
CA ALA A 32 7.45 -49.21 8.61
C ALA A 32 6.89 -48.21 9.60
N THR A 33 5.59 -48.25 9.74
CA THR A 33 4.75 -47.70 10.80
C THR A 33 5.14 -48.27 12.16
N ALA A 34 5.26 -47.40 13.16
CA ALA A 34 5.18 -47.82 14.58
C ALA A 34 4.49 -46.69 15.36
N GLU A 35 3.28 -46.95 15.78
CA GLU A 35 2.59 -46.31 16.90
C GLU A 35 3.27 -46.71 18.22
N PRO A 36 3.30 -45.86 19.23
CA PRO A 36 3.44 -46.31 20.62
C PRO A 36 2.10 -46.21 21.35
N ARG A 37 1.82 -47.35 21.98
CA ARG A 37 0.68 -47.64 22.87
C ARG A 37 0.79 -46.86 24.18
N LEU A 38 -0.41 -46.48 24.67
CA LEU A 38 -0.72 -46.14 26.07
C LEU A 38 -0.28 -47.25 27.05
N GLY A 39 0.30 -46.86 28.17
CA GLY A 39 0.59 -47.69 29.33
C GLY A 39 0.46 -46.92 30.62
N ASP A 40 -0.44 -47.38 31.44
CA ASP A 40 -1.01 -47.08 32.72
C ASP A 40 -0.12 -46.53 33.85
N ASN A 41 -0.79 -45.73 34.63
CA ASN A 41 -0.88 -45.62 36.12
C ASN A 41 0.40 -45.55 36.97
N GLU A 42 0.50 -44.43 37.71
CA GLU A 42 0.62 -44.58 39.18
C GLU A 42 0.12 -43.30 39.89
N ARG A 43 -0.75 -43.52 40.90
CA ARG A 43 -1.30 -42.56 41.82
C ARG A 43 -0.29 -42.27 42.94
N VAL A 44 -0.07 -41.01 43.29
CA VAL A 44 0.34 -40.64 44.68
C VAL A 44 -0.39 -39.38 45.09
N SER A 45 -1.17 -39.56 46.14
CA SER A 45 -1.74 -38.75 47.21
C SER A 45 -1.56 -37.23 47.29
N ASP A 46 -2.70 -36.61 47.52
CA ASP A 46 -3.03 -35.42 48.32
C ASP A 46 -1.90 -34.85 49.18
N ASP A 47 -1.65 -33.55 49.04
CA ASP A 47 -1.53 -32.71 50.23
C ASP A 47 -1.97 -31.26 49.92
N SER A 48 -2.78 -30.79 50.87
CA SER A 48 -3.42 -29.52 50.93
C SER A 48 -2.45 -28.40 51.33
N THR A 49 -2.37 -27.33 50.55
CA THR A 49 -2.03 -26.00 51.11
C THR A 49 -2.70 -24.87 50.32
N THR A 50 -3.48 -24.11 51.08
CA THR A 50 -4.20 -22.87 50.79
C THR A 50 -3.26 -21.78 50.22
N PRO A 51 -3.71 -20.97 49.24
CA PRO A 51 -2.92 -19.80 48.79
C PRO A 51 -3.09 -18.64 49.75
N ALA A 52 -1.97 -18.02 50.08
CA ALA A 52 -1.87 -16.83 50.90
C ALA A 52 -2.51 -15.59 50.20
N THR A 53 -3.37 -14.93 50.93
CA THR A 53 -3.95 -13.63 50.59
C THR A 53 -2.93 -12.53 50.84
N TRP A 54 -2.70 -11.66 49.86
CA TRP A 54 -1.97 -10.40 50.00
C TRP A 54 -2.93 -9.29 50.39
N PRO A 55 -2.55 -8.34 51.25
CA PRO A 55 -3.44 -7.29 51.72
C PRO A 55 -3.58 -6.16 50.71
N VAL A 56 -4.82 -5.73 50.47
CA VAL A 56 -5.19 -4.53 49.73
C VAL A 56 -5.02 -3.30 50.65
N PRO A 57 -4.43 -2.19 50.22
CA PRO A 57 -4.38 -0.94 50.99
C PRO A 57 -5.74 -0.22 50.94
N ASP A 58 -6.12 0.35 52.05
CA ASP A 58 -7.33 1.12 52.31
C ASP A 58 -7.45 2.34 51.38
N ASP A 59 -8.64 2.51 50.81
CA ASP A 59 -9.07 3.72 50.09
C ASP A 59 -9.92 4.62 51.00
N PRO A 60 -9.53 5.87 51.31
CA PRO A 60 -10.35 6.81 52.04
C PRO A 60 -11.11 7.75 51.10
N GLY A 61 -12.37 7.43 50.74
CA GLY A 61 -13.16 8.40 49.96
C GLY A 61 -14.58 8.03 49.55
N ARG A 62 -15.33 7.29 50.38
CA ARG A 62 -16.78 7.13 50.13
C ARG A 62 -17.54 8.40 50.56
N ARG A 63 -17.92 9.23 49.57
CA ARG A 63 -19.01 10.19 49.74
C ARG A 63 -20.35 9.52 49.38
N GLN A 64 -21.26 9.57 50.34
CA GLN A 64 -22.64 9.14 50.22
C GLN A 64 -23.37 9.95 49.16
N VAL A 65 -23.98 9.27 48.21
CA VAL A 65 -24.93 9.86 47.26
C VAL A 65 -26.33 9.57 47.80
N THR A 66 -27.01 10.62 48.21
CA THR A 66 -28.43 10.63 48.57
C THR A 66 -29.27 10.49 47.30
N THR A 67 -30.13 9.48 47.32
CA THR A 67 -31.15 9.25 46.28
C THR A 67 -32.34 10.22 46.46
N ALA A 68 -32.67 10.98 45.41
CA ALA A 68 -33.93 11.70 45.29
C ALA A 68 -34.89 10.93 44.36
N PRO A 69 -36.22 10.98 44.60
CA PRO A 69 -37.19 10.18 43.85
C PRO A 69 -37.50 10.77 42.47
N PRO A 70 -38.02 9.96 41.50
CA PRO A 70 -38.29 10.40 40.14
C PRO A 70 -39.54 11.26 40.07
N PRO A 71 -39.55 12.30 39.22
CA PRO A 71 -40.75 13.02 38.88
C PRO A 71 -41.50 12.34 37.73
N GLY A 72 -42.82 12.45 37.81
CA GLY A 72 -43.81 11.77 36.99
C GLY A 72 -43.80 12.15 35.47
N THR A 73 -44.43 11.26 34.79
CA THR A 73 -44.77 11.31 33.37
C THR A 73 -45.69 12.47 32.99
N THR A 74 -45.27 13.33 32.09
CA THR A 74 -46.20 14.10 31.24
C THR A 74 -45.62 14.28 29.85
N GLY A 75 -46.38 13.83 28.85
CA GLY A 75 -46.64 14.42 27.54
C GLY A 75 -45.49 14.69 26.55
N GLY A 76 -45.59 14.07 25.43
CA GLY A 76 -44.74 14.16 24.25
C GLY A 76 -44.45 15.57 23.79
N ASP A 77 -43.26 15.71 23.26
CA ASP A 77 -43.00 16.69 22.22
C ASP A 77 -41.89 16.19 21.33
N GLY A 78 -42.24 15.99 20.05
CA GLY A 78 -41.34 15.55 19.00
C GLY A 78 -40.28 16.62 18.74
N ARG A 79 -39.11 16.48 19.30
CA ARG A 79 -37.94 17.25 18.90
C ARG A 79 -37.23 16.52 17.76
N THR A 80 -37.61 16.88 16.53
CA THR A 80 -36.69 16.76 15.39
C THR A 80 -35.37 17.41 15.78
N ARG A 81 -34.31 16.60 15.92
CA ARG A 81 -32.95 17.11 15.99
C ARG A 81 -32.66 17.84 14.69
N GLU A 82 -32.66 19.16 14.73
CA GLU A 82 -32.10 19.97 13.67
C GLU A 82 -30.63 19.55 13.47
N PHE A 83 -30.37 18.87 12.38
CA PHE A 83 -29.03 18.70 11.87
C PHE A 83 -28.50 20.11 11.57
N ARG A 84 -27.52 20.54 12.36
CA ARG A 84 -26.79 21.78 12.11
C ARG A 84 -26.16 21.62 10.72
N ALA A 85 -26.60 22.44 9.78
CA ALA A 85 -26.08 22.42 8.42
C ALA A 85 -24.55 22.56 8.47
N VAL A 86 -23.85 21.54 7.97
CA VAL A 86 -22.40 21.57 7.78
C VAL A 86 -22.14 22.58 6.66
N PRO A 87 -21.20 23.53 6.81
CA PRO A 87 -20.89 24.48 5.75
C PRO A 87 -20.47 23.73 4.49
N SER A 88 -21.07 24.01 3.37
CA SER A 88 -20.89 23.30 2.09
C SER A 88 -19.57 23.60 1.37
N ALA A 89 -18.66 24.39 1.97
CA ALA A 89 -17.30 24.61 1.46
C ALA A 89 -16.36 25.02 2.61
N PRO A 90 -15.07 24.64 2.58
CA PRO A 90 -14.10 25.23 3.48
C PRO A 90 -14.02 26.75 3.27
N PRO A 91 -13.74 27.54 4.31
CA PRO A 91 -13.69 28.98 4.21
C PRO A 91 -12.69 29.44 3.14
N ALA A 92 -13.08 30.43 2.35
CA ALA A 92 -12.23 31.04 1.35
C ALA A 92 -10.96 31.61 2.01
N VAL A 93 -9.82 31.43 1.34
CA VAL A 93 -8.52 31.90 1.83
C VAL A 93 -8.55 33.44 1.91
N THR A 94 -8.22 33.98 3.07
CA THR A 94 -7.96 35.42 3.21
C THR A 94 -6.64 35.78 2.51
N ALA A 95 -6.65 36.76 1.60
CA ALA A 95 -5.43 37.22 0.98
C ALA A 95 -4.44 37.73 2.06
N ALA A 96 -3.15 37.42 1.90
CA ALA A 96 -2.14 37.87 2.83
C ALA A 96 -2.13 39.40 2.90
N THR A 97 -2.14 39.95 4.11
CA THR A 97 -2.07 41.40 4.29
C THR A 97 -0.67 41.87 3.94
N PRO A 98 -0.43 42.75 2.94
CA PRO A 98 0.87 43.21 2.60
C PRO A 98 1.56 43.88 3.81
N GLY A 99 2.73 43.44 4.21
CA GLY A 99 3.56 44.09 5.22
C GLY A 99 3.63 43.43 6.59
N THR A 100 3.09 42.19 6.78
CA THR A 100 3.31 41.43 8.00
C THR A 100 4.22 40.23 7.72
N ASP A 101 5.23 39.97 8.53
CA ASP A 101 6.09 38.75 8.47
C ASP A 101 5.34 37.47 8.82
N ALA A 102 4.08 37.56 9.27
CA ALA A 102 3.25 36.46 9.69
C ALA A 102 2.50 35.86 8.51
N LEU A 103 2.66 34.55 8.30
CA LEU A 103 1.88 33.78 7.32
C LEU A 103 0.43 33.64 7.79
N PRO A 104 -0.58 33.62 6.86
CA PRO A 104 -1.99 33.42 7.20
C PRO A 104 -2.23 32.14 8.01
N GLU A 105 -3.17 32.15 8.96
CA GLU A 105 -3.50 30.99 9.77
C GLU A 105 -4.15 29.87 8.96
N ASP A 106 -4.97 30.24 7.96
CA ASP A 106 -5.72 29.34 7.10
C ASP A 106 -4.94 28.84 5.87
N ARG A 107 -3.62 28.88 5.89
CA ARG A 107 -2.73 28.56 4.75
C ARG A 107 -2.58 27.09 4.40
N TYR A 108 -3.21 26.19 5.13
CA TYR A 108 -3.11 24.75 4.87
C TYR A 108 -4.42 24.14 4.43
N PHE A 109 -4.35 23.11 3.57
CA PHE A 109 -5.45 22.19 3.36
C PHE A 109 -5.47 21.10 4.42
N ASN A 110 -6.68 20.58 4.72
CA ASN A 110 -6.81 19.40 5.58
C ASN A 110 -6.20 18.17 4.89
N ARG A 111 -5.33 17.48 5.60
CA ARG A 111 -4.61 16.33 5.07
C ARG A 111 -5.48 15.10 4.79
N GLU A 112 -6.56 14.91 5.55
CA GLU A 112 -7.45 13.76 5.37
C GLU A 112 -8.40 13.98 4.20
N LEU A 113 -8.88 15.20 4.01
CA LEU A 113 -9.66 15.59 2.83
C LEU A 113 -8.78 15.53 1.56
N SER A 114 -7.54 16.02 1.64
CA SER A 114 -6.58 15.91 0.54
C SER A 114 -6.28 14.45 0.17
N TRP A 115 -6.31 13.53 1.14
CA TRP A 115 -6.22 12.10 0.86
C TRP A 115 -7.46 11.58 0.10
N GLN A 116 -8.66 12.02 0.47
CA GLN A 116 -9.88 11.66 -0.26
C GLN A 116 -9.87 12.20 -1.69
N ASP A 117 -9.33 13.41 -1.89
CA ASP A 117 -9.15 13.98 -3.24
C ASP A 117 -8.12 13.20 -4.06
N PHE A 118 -7.07 12.65 -3.43
CA PHE A 118 -6.19 11.69 -4.10
C PHE A 118 -6.97 10.45 -4.56
N ASN A 119 -7.79 9.86 -3.70
CA ASN A 119 -8.58 8.69 -4.07
C ASN A 119 -9.67 9.02 -5.11
N ALA A 120 -10.20 10.25 -5.09
CA ALA A 120 -11.09 10.77 -6.13
C ALA A 120 -10.41 10.83 -7.51
N ARG A 121 -9.12 11.19 -7.58
CA ARG A 121 -8.34 11.14 -8.84
C ARG A 121 -8.06 9.70 -9.31
N VAL A 122 -7.90 8.75 -8.38
CA VAL A 122 -7.84 7.32 -8.73
C VAL A 122 -9.17 6.85 -9.33
N LEU A 123 -10.30 7.29 -8.77
CA LEU A 123 -11.62 7.00 -9.31
C LEU A 123 -11.82 7.60 -10.71
N ALA A 124 -11.33 8.82 -10.93
CA ALA A 124 -11.40 9.47 -12.24
C ALA A 124 -10.70 8.66 -13.35
N LEU A 125 -9.67 7.87 -13.05
CA LEU A 125 -9.08 6.93 -14.02
C LEU A 125 -10.02 5.77 -14.38
N ALA A 126 -10.88 5.35 -13.46
CA ALA A 126 -11.91 4.34 -13.76
C ALA A 126 -13.08 4.91 -14.58
N GLU A 127 -13.38 6.19 -14.39
CA GLU A 127 -14.42 6.92 -15.12
C GLU A 127 -13.96 7.31 -16.54
N ASP A 128 -12.66 7.43 -16.79
CA ASP A 128 -12.09 7.81 -18.07
C ASP A 128 -12.22 6.69 -19.12
N GLU A 129 -13.13 6.88 -20.08
CA GLU A 129 -13.40 5.92 -21.15
C GLU A 129 -12.22 5.72 -22.12
N SER A 130 -11.22 6.59 -22.12
CA SER A 130 -10.00 6.42 -22.91
C SER A 130 -9.06 5.35 -22.34
N GLN A 131 -9.26 4.94 -21.08
CA GLN A 131 -8.51 3.86 -20.44
C GLN A 131 -9.00 2.49 -20.90
N PRO A 132 -8.10 1.49 -21.04
CA PRO A 132 -8.51 0.12 -21.32
C PRO A 132 -9.49 -0.41 -20.27
N LEU A 133 -10.50 -1.15 -20.71
CA LEU A 133 -11.65 -1.50 -19.87
C LEU A 133 -11.30 -2.28 -18.59
N LEU A 134 -10.36 -3.22 -18.67
CA LEU A 134 -9.93 -3.96 -17.47
C LEU A 134 -9.02 -3.13 -16.56
N GLU A 135 -8.34 -2.09 -17.09
CA GLU A 135 -7.64 -1.12 -16.24
C GLU A 135 -8.65 -0.25 -15.47
N ARG A 136 -9.75 0.16 -16.11
CA ARG A 136 -10.85 0.86 -15.41
C ARG A 136 -11.39 0.01 -14.25
N ALA A 137 -11.65 -1.29 -14.49
CA ALA A 137 -12.06 -2.22 -13.45
C ALA A 137 -11.01 -2.35 -12.32
N LYS A 138 -9.73 -2.36 -12.67
CA LYS A 138 -8.62 -2.37 -11.70
C LYS A 138 -8.61 -1.09 -10.85
N PHE A 139 -8.82 0.08 -11.45
CA PHE A 139 -8.87 1.34 -10.70
C PHE A 139 -10.06 1.42 -9.74
N LEU A 140 -11.21 0.83 -10.08
CA LEU A 140 -12.31 0.66 -9.12
C LEU A 140 -11.91 -0.20 -7.91
N ALA A 141 -11.21 -1.31 -8.17
CA ALA A 141 -10.71 -2.16 -7.08
C ALA A 141 -9.64 -1.45 -6.23
N ILE A 142 -8.73 -0.68 -6.84
CA ILE A 142 -7.72 0.12 -6.13
C ILE A 142 -8.39 1.19 -5.27
N PHE A 143 -9.41 1.88 -5.79
CA PHE A 143 -10.18 2.86 -5.02
C PHE A 143 -10.78 2.22 -3.75
N ALA A 144 -11.41 1.06 -3.90
CA ALA A 144 -12.01 0.33 -2.77
C ALA A 144 -10.97 -0.05 -1.71
N SER A 145 -9.84 -0.64 -2.13
CA SER A 145 -8.78 -1.03 -1.19
C SER A 145 -8.08 0.17 -0.53
N ASN A 146 -7.88 1.26 -1.24
CA ASN A 146 -7.37 2.50 -0.67
C ASN A 146 -8.31 3.05 0.41
N LEU A 147 -9.62 3.02 0.14
CA LEU A 147 -10.63 3.50 1.08
C LEU A 147 -10.67 2.64 2.35
N ASP A 148 -10.55 1.32 2.21
CA ASP A 148 -10.44 0.40 3.35
C ASP A 148 -9.24 0.77 4.23
N GLU A 149 -8.05 0.95 3.65
CA GLU A 149 -6.85 1.34 4.40
C GLU A 149 -7.04 2.71 5.08
N PHE A 150 -7.68 3.65 4.42
CA PHE A 150 -7.96 4.98 4.99
C PHE A 150 -8.83 4.88 6.25
N TYR A 151 -9.90 4.09 6.22
CA TYR A 151 -10.76 3.88 7.38
C TYR A 151 -10.05 3.10 8.47
N MET A 152 -9.37 2.01 8.13
CA MET A 152 -8.64 1.17 9.09
C MET A 152 -7.57 1.92 9.88
N VAL A 153 -7.05 3.01 9.32
CA VAL A 153 -5.88 3.70 9.85
C VAL A 153 -6.18 5.15 10.22
N ARG A 154 -6.68 5.93 9.26
CA ARG A 154 -6.79 7.39 9.43
C ARG A 154 -8.06 7.77 10.17
N VAL A 155 -9.20 7.26 9.72
CA VAL A 155 -10.49 7.48 10.40
C VAL A 155 -10.45 6.86 11.79
N ALA A 156 -9.91 5.65 11.92
CA ALA A 156 -9.71 4.98 13.21
C ALA A 156 -8.89 5.84 14.18
N GLY A 157 -7.80 6.46 13.69
CA GLY A 157 -6.99 7.38 14.49
C GLY A 157 -7.72 8.67 14.90
N LEU A 158 -8.58 9.23 14.05
CA LEU A 158 -9.41 10.39 14.38
C LEU A 158 -10.46 10.02 15.44
N LYS A 159 -11.16 8.88 15.28
CA LYS A 159 -12.15 8.40 16.28
C LYS A 159 -11.53 8.16 17.64
N ARG A 160 -10.34 7.57 17.70
CA ARG A 160 -9.61 7.40 18.97
C ARG A 160 -9.32 8.75 19.64
N ARG A 161 -8.91 9.77 18.89
CA ARG A 161 -8.69 11.13 19.45
C ARG A 161 -9.97 11.77 19.94
N GLU A 162 -11.06 11.62 19.22
CA GLU A 162 -12.38 12.09 19.63
C GLU A 162 -12.83 11.42 20.93
N GLN A 163 -12.73 10.09 21.02
CA GLN A 163 -13.11 9.30 22.20
C GLN A 163 -12.27 9.63 23.44
N THR A 164 -10.99 9.95 23.24
CA THR A 164 -10.09 10.34 24.37
C THR A 164 -10.22 11.81 24.76
N GLY A 165 -11.10 12.57 24.11
CA GLY A 165 -11.30 14.00 24.40
C GLY A 165 -10.12 14.89 24.02
N LEU A 166 -9.16 14.38 23.23
CA LEU A 166 -8.02 15.15 22.77
C LEU A 166 -8.44 16.16 21.69
N SER A 167 -8.67 17.39 22.11
CA SER A 167 -9.08 18.50 21.22
C SER A 167 -7.93 19.15 20.43
N VAL A 168 -6.85 18.40 20.14
CA VAL A 168 -5.74 18.92 19.35
C VAL A 168 -6.21 19.18 17.93
N ARG A 169 -6.19 20.45 17.55
CA ARG A 169 -6.55 20.88 16.18
C ARG A 169 -5.48 20.47 15.18
N SER A 170 -5.91 20.15 13.97
CA SER A 170 -5.01 19.97 12.81
C SER A 170 -4.42 21.32 12.35
N ALA A 171 -3.43 21.27 11.47
CA ALA A 171 -2.77 22.47 10.95
C ALA A 171 -3.71 23.47 10.26
N ASP A 172 -4.80 22.99 9.71
CA ASP A 172 -5.91 23.77 9.12
C ASP A 172 -6.96 24.25 10.14
N GLY A 173 -6.75 23.98 11.44
CA GLY A 173 -7.58 24.46 12.55
C GLY A 173 -8.77 23.58 12.91
N LEU A 174 -9.03 22.47 12.21
CA LEU A 174 -10.17 21.59 12.48
C LEU A 174 -9.93 20.67 13.69
N THR A 175 -10.97 20.47 14.49
CA THR A 175 -11.02 19.44 15.54
C THR A 175 -11.18 18.04 14.96
N PRO A 176 -10.88 16.95 15.72
CA PRO A 176 -11.12 15.59 15.25
C PRO A 176 -12.57 15.33 14.81
N SER A 177 -13.56 15.83 15.56
CA SER A 177 -14.99 15.66 15.22
C SER A 177 -15.39 16.41 13.97
N GLU A 178 -14.88 17.63 13.76
CA GLU A 178 -15.10 18.38 12.51
C GLU A 178 -14.50 17.65 11.32
N GLN A 179 -13.27 17.13 11.46
CA GLN A 179 -12.63 16.34 10.42
C GLN A 179 -13.43 15.06 10.10
N LEU A 180 -13.94 14.33 11.09
CA LEU A 180 -14.76 13.13 10.90
C LEU A 180 -16.05 13.47 10.13
N ALA A 181 -16.72 14.57 10.46
CA ALA A 181 -17.93 15.02 9.77
C ALA A 181 -17.68 15.31 8.27
N TYR A 182 -16.62 16.08 7.96
CA TYR A 182 -16.25 16.39 6.58
C TYR A 182 -15.81 15.12 5.81
N VAL A 183 -15.03 14.25 6.46
CA VAL A 183 -14.59 12.97 5.88
C VAL A 183 -15.81 12.08 5.56
N ALA A 184 -16.80 11.99 6.46
CA ALA A 184 -17.99 11.17 6.26
C ALA A 184 -18.85 11.69 5.10
N GLU A 185 -19.02 13.01 4.99
CA GLU A 185 -19.77 13.62 3.89
C GLU A 185 -19.11 13.38 2.54
N ARG A 186 -17.81 13.67 2.45
CA ARG A 186 -17.04 13.45 1.21
C ARG A 186 -16.99 11.96 0.83
N ASN A 187 -16.91 11.06 1.82
CA ASN A 187 -16.94 9.63 1.58
C ASN A 187 -18.26 9.17 0.97
N ARG A 188 -19.41 9.64 1.46
CA ARG A 188 -20.72 9.27 0.89
C ARG A 188 -20.80 9.64 -0.60
N GLU A 189 -20.33 10.83 -0.97
CA GLU A 189 -20.23 11.26 -2.36
C GLU A 189 -19.35 10.33 -3.20
N LEU A 190 -18.13 10.03 -2.71
CA LEU A 190 -17.17 9.22 -3.44
C LEU A 190 -17.62 7.76 -3.58
N VAL A 191 -18.22 7.16 -2.56
CA VAL A 191 -18.75 5.80 -2.63
C VAL A 191 -19.91 5.70 -3.60
N ARG A 192 -20.82 6.68 -3.59
CA ARG A 192 -21.89 6.73 -4.58
C ARG A 192 -21.35 6.85 -6.01
N ARG A 193 -20.41 7.75 -6.25
CA ARG A 193 -19.71 7.92 -7.54
C ARG A 193 -19.01 6.64 -7.99
N HIS A 194 -18.31 5.96 -7.08
CA HIS A 194 -17.63 4.70 -7.31
C HIS A 194 -18.60 3.58 -7.71
N ALA A 195 -19.73 3.45 -7.02
CA ALA A 195 -20.77 2.48 -7.35
C ALA A 195 -21.41 2.76 -8.73
N LEU A 196 -21.72 4.02 -9.03
CA LEU A 196 -22.27 4.42 -10.34
C LEU A 196 -21.27 4.20 -11.48
N ALA A 197 -19.99 4.53 -11.27
CA ALA A 197 -18.94 4.28 -12.26
C ALA A 197 -18.84 2.79 -12.62
N PHE A 198 -19.09 1.90 -11.65
CA PHE A 198 -19.17 0.48 -11.92
C PHE A 198 -20.49 0.09 -12.60
N GLU A 199 -21.64 0.38 -11.98
CA GLU A 199 -22.95 -0.13 -12.42
C GLU A 199 -23.40 0.47 -13.77
N GLU A 200 -23.15 1.75 -14.00
CA GLU A 200 -23.59 2.46 -15.21
C GLU A 200 -22.49 2.55 -16.29
N GLY A 201 -21.22 2.51 -15.89
CA GLY A 201 -20.10 2.66 -16.81
C GLY A 201 -19.41 1.34 -17.13
N VAL A 202 -18.66 0.78 -16.17
CA VAL A 202 -17.73 -0.34 -16.41
C VAL A 202 -18.48 -1.66 -16.63
N ARG A 203 -19.52 -1.96 -15.87
CA ARG A 203 -20.29 -3.21 -15.96
C ARG A 203 -20.97 -3.40 -17.33
N PRO A 204 -21.69 -2.39 -17.90
CA PRO A 204 -22.24 -2.51 -19.24
C PRO A 204 -21.17 -2.66 -20.32
N ALA A 205 -20.06 -1.95 -20.20
CA ALA A 205 -18.94 -2.06 -21.15
C ALA A 205 -18.28 -3.45 -21.08
N LEU A 206 -18.12 -4.04 -19.89
CA LEU A 206 -17.65 -5.41 -19.70
C LEU A 206 -18.61 -6.41 -20.36
N GLN A 207 -19.91 -6.23 -20.18
CA GLN A 207 -20.92 -7.08 -20.81
C GLN A 207 -20.84 -7.01 -22.34
N ALA A 208 -20.69 -5.82 -22.91
CA ALA A 208 -20.51 -5.64 -24.35
C ALA A 208 -19.21 -6.29 -24.85
N ALA A 209 -18.15 -6.33 -24.02
CA ALA A 209 -16.89 -6.99 -24.30
C ALA A 209 -16.93 -8.53 -24.02
N GLY A 210 -18.07 -9.10 -23.63
CA GLY A 210 -18.26 -10.53 -23.37
C GLY A 210 -17.85 -10.97 -21.96
N VAL A 211 -17.64 -10.05 -21.03
CA VAL A 211 -17.40 -10.33 -19.61
C VAL A 211 -18.64 -9.94 -18.81
N ARG A 212 -19.39 -10.91 -18.29
CA ARG A 212 -20.68 -10.66 -17.65
C ARG A 212 -20.63 -10.98 -16.16
N ILE A 213 -21.16 -10.10 -15.34
CA ILE A 213 -21.48 -10.38 -13.94
C ILE A 213 -23.00 -10.44 -13.86
N VAL A 214 -23.50 -11.62 -13.57
CA VAL A 214 -24.95 -11.90 -13.56
C VAL A 214 -25.47 -12.07 -12.13
N ARG A 215 -26.78 -11.89 -11.94
CA ARG A 215 -27.48 -12.24 -10.70
C ARG A 215 -28.07 -13.63 -10.83
N TRP A 216 -28.32 -14.31 -9.71
CA TRP A 216 -28.97 -15.63 -9.68
C TRP A 216 -30.28 -15.69 -10.46
N ALA A 217 -31.10 -14.64 -10.34
CA ALA A 217 -32.39 -14.56 -11.05
C ALA A 217 -32.25 -14.57 -12.58
N GLY A 218 -31.13 -14.08 -13.11
CA GLY A 218 -30.84 -14.01 -14.55
C GLY A 218 -30.21 -15.28 -15.15
N LEU A 219 -29.99 -16.34 -14.36
CA LEU A 219 -29.45 -17.61 -14.83
C LEU A 219 -30.55 -18.50 -15.44
N ASP A 220 -30.18 -19.29 -16.44
CA ASP A 220 -31.02 -20.36 -16.95
C ASP A 220 -31.08 -21.59 -16.03
N THR A 221 -31.89 -22.53 -16.36
CA THR A 221 -32.13 -23.74 -15.52
C THR A 221 -30.87 -24.63 -15.44
N GLU A 222 -30.08 -24.72 -16.51
CA GLU A 222 -28.89 -25.54 -16.56
C GLU A 222 -27.77 -24.96 -15.71
N ASP A 223 -27.54 -23.66 -15.83
CA ASP A 223 -26.56 -22.92 -15.03
C ASP A 223 -26.92 -22.98 -13.55
N ARG A 224 -28.19 -22.79 -13.20
CA ARG A 224 -28.67 -22.93 -11.81
C ARG A 224 -28.42 -24.34 -11.26
N ALA A 225 -28.77 -25.40 -12.00
CA ALA A 225 -28.54 -26.76 -11.55
C ALA A 225 -27.05 -27.06 -11.33
N ARG A 226 -26.20 -26.58 -12.20
CA ARG A 226 -24.74 -26.72 -12.14
C ARG A 226 -24.14 -25.97 -10.94
N LEU A 227 -24.56 -24.75 -10.73
CA LEU A 227 -24.14 -23.94 -9.61
C LEU A 227 -24.67 -24.45 -8.26
N SER A 228 -25.90 -24.97 -8.21
CA SER A 228 -26.41 -25.64 -7.01
C SER A 228 -25.58 -26.88 -6.67
N ALA A 229 -25.21 -27.68 -7.67
CA ALA A 229 -24.32 -28.82 -7.45
C ALA A 229 -22.90 -28.39 -7.01
N TYR A 230 -22.39 -27.25 -7.50
CA TYR A 230 -21.13 -26.66 -7.04
C TYR A 230 -21.28 -26.17 -5.60
N PHE A 231 -22.36 -25.46 -5.27
CA PHE A 231 -22.66 -24.98 -3.92
C PHE A 231 -22.67 -26.17 -2.93
N THR A 232 -23.48 -27.19 -3.16
CA THR A 232 -23.60 -28.30 -2.23
C THR A 232 -22.28 -29.05 -2.01
N ARG A 233 -21.43 -29.18 -3.06
CA ARG A 233 -20.19 -29.95 -2.96
C ARG A 233 -19.00 -29.13 -2.43
N GLN A 234 -18.91 -27.82 -2.74
CA GLN A 234 -17.70 -27.06 -2.47
C GLN A 234 -17.91 -25.85 -1.56
N ILE A 235 -19.10 -25.26 -1.54
CA ILE A 235 -19.37 -24.06 -0.74
C ILE A 235 -20.07 -24.41 0.57
N PHE A 236 -21.14 -25.21 0.52
CA PHE A 236 -21.91 -25.58 1.69
C PHE A 236 -21.06 -26.16 2.85
N PRO A 237 -20.10 -27.08 2.62
CA PRO A 237 -19.26 -27.62 3.71
C PRO A 237 -18.34 -26.61 4.37
N VAL A 238 -18.11 -25.45 3.74
CA VAL A 238 -17.24 -24.38 4.25
C VAL A 238 -18.03 -23.34 5.06
N LEU A 239 -19.36 -23.31 4.87
CA LEU A 239 -20.22 -22.34 5.52
C LEU A 239 -20.58 -22.78 6.94
N THR A 240 -20.64 -21.81 7.84
CA THR A 240 -21.12 -22.01 9.21
C THR A 240 -22.08 -20.86 9.54
N PRO A 241 -23.39 -21.08 9.42
CA PRO A 241 -24.39 -20.12 9.90
C PRO A 241 -24.28 -19.96 11.41
N LEU A 242 -24.33 -18.73 11.91
CA LEU A 242 -24.32 -18.42 13.32
C LEU A 242 -25.59 -17.66 13.67
N ALA A 243 -26.51 -18.33 14.36
CA ALA A 243 -27.75 -17.72 14.86
C ALA A 243 -27.50 -16.98 16.17
N VAL A 244 -28.33 -15.98 16.43
CA VAL A 244 -28.29 -15.16 17.65
C VAL A 244 -29.56 -15.44 18.47
N ASP A 245 -29.35 -15.89 19.69
CA ASP A 245 -30.40 -16.11 20.70
C ASP A 245 -29.83 -15.90 22.11
N PRO A 246 -30.61 -15.99 23.18
CA PRO A 246 -30.09 -15.81 24.55
C PRO A 246 -28.93 -16.73 24.96
N ALA A 247 -28.76 -17.89 24.27
CA ALA A 247 -27.67 -18.82 24.51
C ALA A 247 -26.48 -18.60 23.53
N HIS A 248 -26.71 -17.89 22.43
CA HIS A 248 -25.75 -17.62 21.38
C HIS A 248 -25.66 -16.10 21.16
N PRO A 249 -24.69 -15.41 21.78
CA PRO A 249 -24.52 -13.96 21.61
C PRO A 249 -24.17 -13.59 20.17
N PHE A 250 -24.34 -12.30 19.84
CA PHE A 250 -24.02 -11.81 18.51
C PHE A 250 -22.59 -12.18 18.12
N PRO A 251 -22.38 -12.83 16.95
CA PRO A 251 -21.08 -13.33 16.57
C PRO A 251 -20.11 -12.20 16.23
N TYR A 252 -18.85 -12.40 16.56
CA TYR A 252 -17.80 -11.50 16.11
C TYR A 252 -17.74 -11.42 14.57
N ILE A 253 -17.82 -10.19 14.04
CA ILE A 253 -17.69 -9.91 12.60
C ILE A 253 -16.25 -9.46 12.33
N SER A 254 -15.50 -10.27 11.60
CA SER A 254 -14.11 -9.96 11.23
C SER A 254 -14.04 -8.79 10.25
N GLY A 255 -13.03 -7.93 10.43
CA GLY A 255 -12.81 -6.78 9.54
C GLY A 255 -12.68 -7.18 8.08
N LEU A 256 -13.25 -6.36 7.19
CA LEU A 256 -13.26 -6.53 5.73
C LEU A 256 -13.97 -7.79 5.20
N SER A 257 -14.55 -8.63 6.08
CA SER A 257 -15.31 -9.78 5.61
C SER A 257 -16.69 -9.37 5.13
N LEU A 258 -17.10 -9.95 4.01
CA LEU A 258 -18.47 -9.86 3.51
C LEU A 258 -19.34 -10.88 4.22
N ASN A 259 -20.55 -10.49 4.60
CA ASN A 259 -21.49 -11.33 5.35
C ASN A 259 -22.90 -11.13 4.85
N LEU A 260 -23.72 -12.18 5.00
CA LEU A 260 -25.17 -12.10 4.89
C LEU A 260 -25.76 -12.00 6.30
N ALA A 261 -26.52 -10.94 6.55
CA ALA A 261 -27.44 -10.80 7.66
C ALA A 261 -28.75 -11.48 7.23
N VAL A 262 -29.22 -12.46 7.98
CA VAL A 262 -30.37 -13.27 7.61
C VAL A 262 -31.36 -13.30 8.75
N THR A 263 -32.64 -13.03 8.50
CA THR A 263 -33.71 -13.25 9.43
C THR A 263 -34.38 -14.59 9.11
N VAL A 264 -34.39 -15.48 10.07
CA VAL A 264 -35.06 -16.78 9.98
C VAL A 264 -36.21 -16.88 10.96
N ARG A 265 -37.28 -17.51 10.55
CA ARG A 265 -38.50 -17.68 11.32
C ARG A 265 -38.83 -19.14 11.48
N ASP A 266 -39.18 -19.58 12.70
CA ASP A 266 -39.71 -20.89 12.94
C ASP A 266 -41.17 -20.94 12.43
N PRO A 267 -41.52 -21.83 11.48
CA PRO A 267 -42.87 -21.95 10.95
C PRO A 267 -43.90 -22.28 12.00
N GLU A 268 -43.52 -23.03 13.06
CA GLU A 268 -44.42 -23.49 14.11
C GLU A 268 -44.49 -22.51 15.29
N GLY A 269 -43.37 -21.80 15.62
CA GLY A 269 -43.29 -20.93 16.80
C GLY A 269 -43.41 -19.44 16.51
N GLY A 270 -43.30 -19.00 15.27
CA GLY A 270 -43.48 -17.62 14.83
C GLY A 270 -42.40 -16.61 15.27
N THR A 271 -41.37 -17.01 16.04
CA THR A 271 -40.31 -16.16 16.51
C THR A 271 -39.25 -15.94 15.43
N GLU A 272 -38.97 -14.67 15.13
CA GLU A 272 -37.87 -14.31 14.23
C GLU A 272 -36.54 -14.30 14.97
N ARG A 273 -35.50 -14.78 14.30
CA ARG A 273 -34.13 -14.80 14.84
C ARG A 273 -33.16 -14.29 13.78
N PHE A 274 -32.18 -13.55 14.24
CA PHE A 274 -31.07 -13.14 13.40
C PHE A 274 -30.06 -14.29 13.26
N ALA A 275 -29.56 -14.47 12.05
CA ALA A 275 -28.43 -15.35 11.78
C ALA A 275 -27.43 -14.64 10.84
N ARG A 276 -26.18 -14.97 10.99
CA ARG A 276 -25.09 -14.44 10.17
C ARG A 276 -24.48 -15.57 9.35
N VAL A 277 -24.30 -15.36 8.05
CA VAL A 277 -23.54 -16.26 7.17
C VAL A 277 -22.35 -15.49 6.60
N LYS A 278 -21.13 -15.93 6.90
CA LYS A 278 -19.91 -15.31 6.35
C LYS A 278 -19.67 -15.81 4.93
N VAL A 279 -19.45 -14.90 4.01
CA VAL A 279 -18.95 -15.24 2.68
C VAL A 279 -17.48 -15.63 2.80
N PRO A 280 -17.09 -16.86 2.43
CA PRO A 280 -15.73 -17.36 2.59
C PRO A 280 -14.76 -16.61 1.67
N ASN A 281 -13.62 -16.19 2.20
CA ASN A 281 -12.58 -15.45 1.47
C ASN A 281 -11.49 -16.36 0.86
N ASN A 282 -11.52 -17.64 1.14
CA ASN A 282 -10.64 -18.67 0.57
C ASN A 282 -11.20 -19.30 -0.73
N VAL A 283 -12.35 -18.80 -1.17
CA VAL A 283 -12.99 -19.16 -2.44
C VAL A 283 -13.06 -17.87 -3.30
N PRO A 284 -12.88 -17.96 -4.62
CA PRO A 284 -13.06 -16.81 -5.51
C PRO A 284 -14.45 -16.22 -5.36
N ARG A 285 -14.53 -14.90 -5.10
CA ARG A 285 -15.81 -14.22 -4.88
C ARG A 285 -16.66 -14.15 -6.14
N LEU A 286 -16.02 -13.96 -7.31
CA LEU A 286 -16.70 -14.06 -8.60
C LEU A 286 -16.59 -15.51 -9.08
N VAL A 287 -17.64 -16.29 -8.85
CA VAL A 287 -17.73 -17.69 -9.26
C VAL A 287 -17.90 -17.75 -10.78
N ARG A 288 -16.93 -18.34 -11.46
CA ARG A 288 -16.98 -18.48 -12.91
C ARG A 288 -17.99 -19.56 -13.31
N ILE A 289 -18.94 -19.18 -14.16
CA ILE A 289 -19.84 -20.10 -14.83
C ILE A 289 -19.10 -20.60 -16.07
N GLU A 290 -19.14 -21.90 -16.37
CA GLU A 290 -18.40 -22.49 -17.47
C GLU A 290 -18.70 -21.78 -18.81
N GLU A 291 -17.69 -21.78 -19.69
CA GLU A 291 -17.67 -21.00 -20.91
C GLU A 291 -18.85 -21.33 -21.82
N GLY A 292 -19.60 -20.31 -22.24
CA GLY A 292 -20.40 -20.39 -23.44
C GLY A 292 -19.52 -20.72 -24.69
N PRO A 293 -20.13 -21.04 -25.84
CA PRO A 293 -19.44 -21.62 -27.00
C PRO A 293 -18.37 -20.74 -27.67
N GLY A 294 -17.93 -19.65 -27.02
CA GLY A 294 -16.91 -18.75 -27.56
C GLY A 294 -15.73 -18.53 -26.60
N PRO A 295 -14.49 -18.61 -27.09
CA PRO A 295 -13.28 -18.49 -26.26
C PRO A 295 -13.07 -17.11 -25.62
N ARG A 296 -13.97 -16.16 -25.85
CA ARG A 296 -13.93 -14.77 -25.33
C ARG A 296 -15.05 -14.44 -24.35
N GLN A 297 -15.96 -15.36 -24.06
CA GLN A 297 -17.05 -15.12 -23.11
C GLN A 297 -16.68 -15.65 -21.73
N ALA A 298 -16.86 -14.81 -20.73
CA ALA A 298 -16.67 -15.18 -19.33
C ALA A 298 -17.84 -14.61 -18.51
N THR A 299 -18.59 -15.52 -17.88
CA THR A 299 -19.73 -15.16 -17.04
C THR A 299 -19.42 -15.49 -15.59
N PHE A 300 -19.79 -14.60 -14.70
CA PHE A 300 -19.52 -14.72 -13.27
C PHE A 300 -20.78 -14.49 -12.46
N LEU A 301 -20.93 -15.25 -11.37
CA LEU A 301 -21.93 -15.01 -10.33
C LEU A 301 -21.21 -14.59 -9.04
N PRO A 302 -21.61 -13.51 -8.36
CA PRO A 302 -21.13 -13.21 -7.02
C PRO A 302 -21.43 -14.35 -6.04
N LEU A 303 -20.45 -14.71 -5.20
CA LEU A 303 -20.58 -15.84 -4.27
C LEU A 303 -21.68 -15.60 -3.24
N GLU A 304 -21.89 -14.37 -2.81
CA GLU A 304 -22.99 -13.99 -1.93
C GLU A 304 -24.36 -14.24 -2.55
N GLU A 305 -24.51 -14.06 -3.86
CA GLU A 305 -25.76 -14.37 -4.60
C GLU A 305 -25.98 -15.90 -4.66
N LEU A 306 -24.90 -16.67 -4.85
CA LEU A 306 -24.98 -18.13 -4.81
C LEU A 306 -25.37 -18.62 -3.43
N ILE A 307 -24.81 -18.06 -2.37
CA ILE A 307 -25.13 -18.43 -0.99
C ILE A 307 -26.58 -18.02 -0.67
N ALA A 308 -26.99 -16.81 -1.04
CA ALA A 308 -28.35 -16.31 -0.82
C ALA A 308 -29.43 -17.19 -1.47
N ALA A 309 -29.15 -17.72 -2.67
CA ALA A 309 -30.05 -18.61 -3.38
C ALA A 309 -30.24 -19.99 -2.72
N HIS A 310 -29.40 -20.35 -1.74
CA HIS A 310 -29.40 -21.65 -1.05
C HIS A 310 -29.49 -21.50 0.48
N LEU A 311 -30.01 -20.37 0.96
CA LEU A 311 -30.20 -20.16 2.41
C LEU A 311 -31.15 -21.18 3.03
N ASP A 312 -32.16 -21.64 2.28
CA ASP A 312 -33.11 -22.67 2.75
C ASP A 312 -32.41 -24.02 3.03
N GLU A 313 -31.33 -24.34 2.31
CA GLU A 313 -30.53 -25.55 2.59
C GLU A 313 -29.70 -25.36 3.87
N LEU A 314 -29.21 -24.15 4.13
CA LEU A 314 -28.44 -23.82 5.33
C LEU A 314 -29.31 -23.75 6.58
N PHE A 315 -30.55 -23.30 6.44
CA PHE A 315 -31.53 -23.16 7.53
C PHE A 315 -32.69 -24.16 7.38
N SER A 316 -32.35 -25.40 7.16
CA SER A 316 -33.33 -26.44 6.91
C SER A 316 -34.41 -26.50 7.99
N GLY A 317 -35.68 -26.45 7.60
CA GLY A 317 -36.84 -26.40 8.49
C GLY A 317 -37.23 -25.04 9.03
N MET A 318 -36.44 -23.99 8.72
CA MET A 318 -36.78 -22.60 9.03
C MET A 318 -37.20 -21.87 7.76
N GLN A 319 -37.98 -20.81 7.92
CA GLN A 319 -38.34 -19.90 6.83
C GLN A 319 -37.38 -18.71 6.84
N VAL A 320 -36.70 -18.46 5.73
CA VAL A 320 -35.91 -17.23 5.54
C VAL A 320 -36.88 -16.11 5.18
N SER A 321 -37.02 -15.08 6.04
CA SER A 321 -37.88 -13.93 5.80
C SER A 321 -37.20 -12.81 5.06
N GLU A 322 -35.92 -12.54 5.35
CA GLU A 322 -35.11 -11.53 4.64
C GLU A 322 -33.62 -11.87 4.73
N HIS A 323 -32.85 -11.34 3.80
CA HIS A 323 -31.38 -11.40 3.86
C HIS A 323 -30.77 -10.17 3.19
N HIS A 324 -29.68 -9.65 3.75
CA HIS A 324 -28.94 -8.50 3.22
C HIS A 324 -27.44 -8.70 3.36
N VAL A 325 -26.70 -8.13 2.40
CA VAL A 325 -25.25 -8.16 2.43
C VAL A 325 -24.72 -6.99 3.25
N PHE A 326 -23.75 -7.23 4.11
CA PHE A 326 -23.05 -6.20 4.87
C PHE A 326 -21.57 -6.50 5.05
N ARG A 327 -20.82 -5.45 5.37
CA ARG A 327 -19.38 -5.51 5.56
C ARG A 327 -18.95 -4.51 6.64
N VAL A 328 -18.01 -4.91 7.51
CA VAL A 328 -17.49 -4.07 8.59
C VAL A 328 -16.02 -3.77 8.36
N THR A 329 -15.63 -2.51 8.41
CA THR A 329 -14.23 -2.10 8.49
C THR A 329 -13.87 -1.84 9.95
N ARG A 330 -12.77 -2.43 10.42
CA ARG A 330 -12.30 -2.29 11.82
C ARG A 330 -11.00 -1.53 11.88
N ASN A 331 -10.75 -0.89 13.03
CA ASN A 331 -9.45 -0.29 13.32
C ASN A 331 -8.34 -1.35 13.22
N ALA A 332 -7.31 -1.06 12.44
CA ALA A 332 -6.11 -1.88 12.31
C ALA A 332 -4.83 -1.11 12.65
N ASP A 333 -4.96 0.09 13.21
CA ASP A 333 -3.85 0.95 13.61
C ASP A 333 -3.60 0.82 15.11
N PHE A 334 -2.84 -0.19 15.48
CA PHE A 334 -2.36 -0.36 16.85
C PHE A 334 -0.92 0.15 16.94
N GLU A 335 -0.65 0.91 17.97
CA GLU A 335 0.72 1.25 18.38
C GLU A 335 1.20 0.12 19.27
N VAL A 336 2.27 -0.56 18.86
CA VAL A 336 2.94 -1.54 19.71
C VAL A 336 3.55 -0.78 20.88
N GLU A 337 3.07 -1.04 22.09
CA GLU A 337 3.73 -0.58 23.30
C GLU A 337 5.05 -1.33 23.41
N GLU A 338 6.14 -0.61 23.18
CA GLU A 338 7.49 -1.15 23.25
C GLU A 338 7.97 -1.08 24.69
N ASP A 339 7.73 -2.13 25.45
CA ASP A 339 8.41 -2.28 26.74
C ASP A 339 9.89 -2.60 26.46
N ARG A 340 10.78 -1.90 27.17
CA ARG A 340 12.24 -2.01 26.92
C ARG A 340 12.80 -3.39 27.21
N ASP A 341 12.08 -4.18 27.98
CA ASP A 341 12.51 -5.51 28.46
C ASP A 341 11.85 -6.66 27.69
N GLU A 342 10.95 -6.37 26.71
CA GLU A 342 10.27 -7.39 25.92
C GLU A 342 10.91 -7.55 24.52
N ASP A 343 10.98 -8.80 24.04
CA ASP A 343 11.36 -9.09 22.65
C ASP A 343 10.33 -8.47 21.67
N LEU A 344 10.80 -7.52 20.88
CA LEU A 344 10.00 -6.79 19.88
C LEU A 344 9.21 -7.72 18.95
N LEU A 345 9.76 -8.89 18.62
CA LEU A 345 9.13 -9.88 17.77
C LEU A 345 7.89 -10.50 18.46
N GLN A 346 8.03 -10.86 19.75
CA GLN A 346 6.93 -11.45 20.54
C GLN A 346 5.84 -10.43 20.81
N ALA A 347 6.21 -9.17 21.15
CA ALA A 347 5.28 -8.07 21.30
C ALA A 347 4.46 -7.86 20.02
N LEU A 348 5.12 -7.83 18.86
CA LEU A 348 4.44 -7.64 17.58
C LEU A 348 3.52 -8.83 17.22
N GLU A 349 3.94 -10.08 17.46
CA GLU A 349 3.09 -11.26 17.22
C GLU A 349 1.81 -11.21 18.09
N ARG A 350 1.93 -10.80 19.36
CA ARG A 350 0.78 -10.62 20.25
C ARG A 350 -0.16 -9.52 19.74
N GLU A 351 0.37 -8.36 19.38
CA GLU A 351 -0.40 -7.26 18.82
C GLU A 351 -1.10 -7.63 17.49
N LEU A 352 -0.43 -8.36 16.62
CA LEU A 352 -1.02 -8.88 15.39
C LEU A 352 -2.20 -9.80 15.65
N ALA A 353 -2.15 -10.61 16.72
CA ALA A 353 -3.26 -11.44 17.14
C ALA A 353 -4.46 -10.62 17.64
N GLN A 354 -4.21 -9.50 18.32
CA GLN A 354 -5.25 -8.60 18.83
C GLN A 354 -5.83 -7.67 17.75
N ARG A 355 -5.07 -7.34 16.70
CA ARG A 355 -5.48 -6.45 15.61
C ARG A 355 -6.83 -6.82 15.00
N ARG A 356 -7.13 -8.10 14.91
CA ARG A 356 -8.40 -8.57 14.35
C ARG A 356 -9.62 -8.16 15.19
N PHE A 357 -9.45 -7.80 16.46
CA PHE A 357 -10.52 -7.42 17.39
C PHE A 357 -10.69 -5.90 17.56
N GLY A 358 -10.08 -5.08 16.72
CA GLY A 358 -10.24 -3.63 16.77
C GLY A 358 -11.70 -3.17 16.64
N PRO A 359 -12.08 -2.01 17.21
CA PRO A 359 -13.44 -1.50 17.13
C PRO A 359 -13.86 -1.23 15.68
N PRO A 360 -15.15 -1.37 15.34
CA PRO A 360 -15.68 -0.98 14.04
C PRO A 360 -15.48 0.52 13.80
N VAL A 361 -15.18 0.87 12.55
CA VAL A 361 -15.02 2.27 12.12
C VAL A 361 -15.87 2.63 10.90
N ARG A 362 -16.45 1.61 10.24
CA ARG A 362 -17.38 1.77 9.12
C ARG A 362 -18.23 0.51 8.97
N LEU A 363 -19.52 0.69 8.72
CA LEU A 363 -20.47 -0.35 8.33
C LEU A 363 -20.96 -0.07 6.92
N GLU A 364 -20.67 -0.95 5.96
CA GLU A 364 -21.17 -0.91 4.60
C GLU A 364 -22.36 -1.87 4.49
N VAL A 365 -23.47 -1.40 3.98
CA VAL A 365 -24.71 -2.16 3.82
C VAL A 365 -25.25 -2.04 2.39
N ALA A 366 -25.96 -3.06 1.94
CA ALA A 366 -26.72 -2.96 0.70
C ALA A 366 -27.80 -1.87 0.85
N HIS A 367 -28.01 -1.08 -0.21
CA HIS A 367 -28.97 0.05 -0.21
C HIS A 367 -30.42 -0.36 0.04
N ASP A 368 -30.75 -1.63 -0.14
CA ASP A 368 -32.09 -2.21 0.07
C ASP A 368 -32.23 -2.90 1.43
N MET A 369 -31.26 -2.71 2.34
CA MET A 369 -31.33 -3.25 3.70
C MET A 369 -32.52 -2.65 4.46
N SER A 370 -33.30 -3.52 5.13
CA SER A 370 -34.42 -3.06 5.95
C SER A 370 -33.94 -2.21 7.14
N GLU A 371 -34.73 -1.22 7.54
CA GLU A 371 -34.44 -0.37 8.69
C GLU A 371 -34.28 -1.22 9.97
N HIS A 372 -35.12 -2.22 10.16
CA HIS A 372 -35.04 -3.17 11.27
C HIS A 372 -33.68 -3.89 11.33
N MET A 373 -33.20 -4.42 10.18
CA MET A 373 -31.92 -5.09 10.10
C MET A 373 -30.76 -4.12 10.36
N LEU A 374 -30.83 -2.91 9.83
CA LEU A 374 -29.83 -1.87 10.05
C LEU A 374 -29.74 -1.47 11.53
N GLU A 375 -30.89 -1.22 12.19
CA GLU A 375 -30.94 -0.90 13.63
C GLU A 375 -30.33 -2.02 14.48
N LEU A 376 -30.60 -3.28 14.12
CA LEU A 376 -30.02 -4.44 14.79
C LEU A 376 -28.49 -4.43 14.64
N LEU A 377 -27.96 -4.26 13.43
CA LEU A 377 -26.52 -4.20 13.17
C LEU A 377 -25.84 -3.02 13.88
N LEU A 378 -26.47 -1.85 13.91
CA LEU A 378 -25.92 -0.67 14.61
C LEU A 378 -25.77 -0.93 16.11
N ARG A 379 -26.81 -1.51 16.72
CA ARG A 379 -26.81 -1.84 18.14
C ARG A 379 -25.77 -2.89 18.49
N GLU A 380 -25.75 -3.99 17.76
CA GLU A 380 -24.89 -5.15 18.09
C GLU A 380 -23.41 -4.92 17.74
N LEU A 381 -23.13 -4.06 16.77
CA LEU A 381 -21.76 -3.70 16.38
C LEU A 381 -21.26 -2.44 17.08
N GLU A 382 -22.12 -1.74 17.82
CA GLU A 382 -21.78 -0.46 18.47
C GLU A 382 -21.25 0.57 17.47
N VAL A 383 -21.91 0.68 16.30
CA VAL A 383 -21.54 1.60 15.21
C VAL A 383 -22.45 2.83 15.23
N ASP A 384 -21.85 4.02 15.14
CA ASP A 384 -22.61 5.25 15.02
C ASP A 384 -23.31 5.33 13.65
N PRO A 385 -24.55 5.86 13.55
CA PRO A 385 -25.25 6.03 12.29
C PRO A 385 -24.46 6.82 11.24
N GLN A 386 -23.59 7.74 11.64
CA GLN A 386 -22.74 8.50 10.72
C GLN A 386 -21.67 7.65 10.01
N ASP A 387 -21.36 6.46 10.54
CA ASP A 387 -20.37 5.51 10.02
C ASP A 387 -20.98 4.47 9.09
N VAL A 388 -22.30 4.54 8.88
CA VAL A 388 -23.00 3.70 7.92
C VAL A 388 -22.80 4.25 6.52
N VAL A 389 -22.53 3.36 5.60
CA VAL A 389 -22.41 3.66 4.17
C VAL A 389 -23.32 2.70 3.40
N GLU A 390 -24.39 3.23 2.85
CA GLU A 390 -25.25 2.50 1.93
C GLU A 390 -24.59 2.45 0.55
N VAL A 391 -24.38 1.24 0.03
CA VAL A 391 -23.73 1.02 -1.25
C VAL A 391 -24.75 0.54 -2.28
N PRO A 392 -24.99 1.31 -3.36
CA PRO A 392 -25.80 0.83 -4.47
C PRO A 392 -25.08 -0.28 -5.24
N GLY A 393 -25.73 -1.41 -5.45
CA GLY A 393 -25.17 -2.52 -6.21
C GLY A 393 -24.23 -3.44 -5.43
N LEU A 394 -23.11 -3.80 -6.04
CA LEU A 394 -22.16 -4.77 -5.49
C LEU A 394 -21.26 -4.14 -4.42
N LEU A 395 -21.31 -4.65 -3.19
CA LEU A 395 -20.39 -4.25 -2.14
C LEU A 395 -18.97 -4.74 -2.45
N ASP A 396 -17.95 -4.04 -1.92
CA ASP A 396 -16.54 -4.45 -2.00
C ASP A 396 -16.06 -4.75 -3.44
N LEU A 397 -15.95 -3.72 -4.25
CA LEU A 397 -15.46 -3.85 -5.64
C LEU A 397 -13.97 -4.26 -5.75
N ASN A 398 -13.29 -4.52 -4.62
CA ASN A 398 -11.95 -5.10 -4.65
C ASN A 398 -11.92 -6.45 -5.40
N CYS A 399 -13.05 -7.16 -5.45
CA CYS A 399 -13.21 -8.39 -6.24
C CYS A 399 -12.94 -8.21 -7.74
N LEU A 400 -13.01 -7.00 -8.29
CA LEU A 400 -12.75 -6.72 -9.70
C LEU A 400 -11.30 -7.01 -10.12
N HIS A 401 -10.37 -7.16 -9.19
CA HIS A 401 -9.04 -7.70 -9.49
C HIS A 401 -9.11 -9.09 -10.13
N GLN A 402 -10.15 -9.91 -9.84
CA GLN A 402 -10.35 -11.20 -10.49
C GLN A 402 -10.65 -11.02 -12.00
N LEU A 403 -11.38 -9.99 -12.38
CA LEU A 403 -11.65 -9.67 -13.79
C LEU A 403 -10.39 -9.15 -14.49
N HIS A 404 -9.61 -8.31 -13.80
CA HIS A 404 -8.34 -7.84 -14.34
C HIS A 404 -7.35 -9.01 -14.56
N ALA A 405 -7.43 -10.10 -13.80
CA ALA A 405 -6.60 -11.28 -14.00
C ALA A 405 -6.94 -12.08 -15.27
N LEU A 406 -8.10 -11.85 -15.93
CA LEU A 406 -8.48 -12.55 -17.17
C LEU A 406 -7.45 -12.34 -18.27
N ASN A 407 -7.23 -13.37 -19.08
CA ASN A 407 -6.34 -13.29 -20.25
C ASN A 407 -7.04 -12.60 -21.43
N ARG A 408 -7.28 -11.30 -21.29
CA ARG A 408 -7.93 -10.42 -22.30
C ARG A 408 -7.02 -9.22 -22.54
N LYS A 409 -5.95 -9.48 -23.29
CA LYS A 409 -4.89 -8.48 -23.58
C LYS A 409 -5.42 -7.22 -24.25
N GLU A 410 -6.44 -7.37 -25.09
CA GLU A 410 -7.09 -6.29 -25.83
C GLU A 410 -7.89 -5.31 -24.93
N LEU A 411 -8.15 -5.69 -23.70
CA LEU A 411 -8.87 -4.87 -22.70
C LEU A 411 -7.94 -4.30 -21.63
N LYS A 412 -6.63 -4.43 -21.79
CA LYS A 412 -5.61 -3.98 -20.84
C LYS A 412 -4.57 -3.11 -21.51
N ASP A 413 -3.76 -2.46 -20.72
CA ASP A 413 -2.54 -1.84 -21.20
C ASP A 413 -1.68 -2.85 -21.97
N PRO A 414 -1.03 -2.44 -23.07
CA PRO A 414 -0.09 -3.31 -23.76
C PRO A 414 0.98 -3.83 -22.79
N PRO A 415 1.31 -5.11 -22.81
CA PRO A 415 2.40 -5.63 -21.99
C PRO A 415 3.71 -4.91 -22.37
N PHE A 416 4.60 -4.73 -21.40
CA PHE A 416 5.91 -4.16 -21.66
C PHE A 416 7.01 -5.01 -21.02
N VAL A 417 8.19 -4.93 -21.60
CA VAL A 417 9.40 -5.54 -21.05
C VAL A 417 10.32 -4.40 -20.61
N PRO A 418 10.68 -4.31 -19.34
CA PRO A 418 11.65 -3.32 -18.87
C PRO A 418 12.97 -3.46 -19.62
N ALA A 419 13.55 -2.34 -20.02
CA ALA A 419 14.82 -2.33 -20.74
C ALA A 419 15.99 -2.66 -19.81
N THR A 420 17.00 -3.36 -20.29
CA THR A 420 18.27 -3.43 -19.57
C THR A 420 18.98 -2.10 -19.70
N HIS A 421 19.32 -1.47 -18.58
CA HIS A 421 20.05 -0.19 -18.58
C HIS A 421 21.36 -0.31 -19.40
N PRO A 422 21.69 0.64 -20.29
CA PRO A 422 22.83 0.54 -21.22
C PRO A 422 24.18 0.24 -20.55
N ALA A 423 24.38 0.68 -19.31
CA ALA A 423 25.60 0.39 -18.53
C ALA A 423 25.74 -1.09 -18.19
N PHE A 424 24.65 -1.86 -18.16
CA PHE A 424 24.58 -3.30 -17.83
C PHE A 424 24.22 -4.17 -19.03
N GLY A 425 24.08 -3.57 -20.24
CA GLY A 425 23.73 -4.27 -21.46
C GLY A 425 24.72 -5.36 -21.85
N GLU A 426 24.28 -6.28 -22.69
CA GLU A 426 25.09 -7.35 -23.22
C GLU A 426 26.23 -6.78 -24.10
N ARG A 427 27.44 -7.28 -23.85
CA ARG A 427 28.66 -7.03 -24.62
C ARG A 427 29.30 -8.37 -24.92
N GLU A 428 30.19 -8.44 -25.89
CA GLU A 428 31.00 -9.65 -26.16
C GLU A 428 31.67 -10.21 -24.89
N THR A 429 32.09 -9.32 -23.99
CA THR A 429 32.58 -9.69 -22.64
C THR A 429 31.71 -8.96 -21.63
N PRO A 430 30.79 -9.65 -20.93
CA PRO A 430 29.96 -9.03 -19.90
C PRO A 430 30.79 -8.40 -18.79
N LYS A 431 30.64 -7.09 -18.58
CA LYS A 431 31.24 -6.44 -17.41
C LYS A 431 30.48 -6.82 -16.15
N SER A 432 31.22 -7.05 -15.07
CA SER A 432 30.60 -7.14 -13.75
C SER A 432 30.01 -5.78 -13.37
N VAL A 433 28.98 -5.79 -12.53
CA VAL A 433 28.39 -4.56 -11.98
C VAL A 433 29.47 -3.71 -11.29
N PHE A 434 30.37 -4.34 -10.54
CA PHE A 434 31.49 -3.65 -9.86
C PHE A 434 32.45 -2.97 -10.84
N SER A 435 32.70 -3.59 -11.99
CA SER A 435 33.53 -2.96 -13.02
C SER A 435 32.83 -1.75 -13.62
N THR A 436 31.54 -1.86 -13.89
CA THR A 436 30.73 -0.75 -14.41
C THR A 436 30.72 0.43 -13.45
N LEU A 437 30.52 0.17 -12.15
CA LEU A 437 30.48 1.24 -11.14
C LEU A 437 31.86 1.89 -10.85
N ARG A 438 32.96 1.25 -11.22
CA ARG A 438 34.27 1.90 -11.19
C ARG A 438 34.45 2.90 -12.32
N ASP A 439 33.74 2.68 -13.44
CA ASP A 439 33.80 3.59 -14.59
C ASP A 439 32.90 4.82 -14.39
N GLY A 440 31.91 4.76 -13.49
CA GLY A 440 31.02 5.85 -13.12
C GLY A 440 29.72 5.38 -12.48
N ASP A 441 29.01 6.32 -11.90
CA ASP A 441 27.71 6.10 -11.25
C ASP A 441 26.63 5.75 -12.27
N VAL A 442 25.65 4.96 -11.84
CA VAL A 442 24.50 4.54 -12.66
C VAL A 442 23.21 4.91 -11.95
N LEU A 443 22.35 5.66 -12.65
CA LEU A 443 20.99 5.96 -12.20
C LEU A 443 20.02 5.05 -12.94
N VAL A 444 19.30 4.22 -12.21
CA VAL A 444 18.25 3.34 -12.75
C VAL A 444 16.87 3.91 -12.45
N HIS A 445 15.95 3.79 -13.40
CA HIS A 445 14.61 4.33 -13.32
C HIS A 445 13.58 3.24 -13.59
N HIS A 446 13.07 2.60 -12.53
CA HIS A 446 12.04 1.57 -12.62
C HIS A 446 10.67 2.20 -12.88
N PRO A 447 9.74 1.51 -13.56
CA PRO A 447 9.82 0.19 -14.16
C PRO A 447 10.45 0.20 -15.56
N TYR A 448 10.93 1.34 -16.05
CA TYR A 448 11.48 1.52 -17.39
C TYR A 448 12.79 0.74 -17.56
N ASP A 449 13.72 0.94 -16.63
CA ASP A 449 14.90 0.10 -16.46
C ASP A 449 14.57 -1.16 -15.66
N SER A 450 15.07 -2.30 -16.10
CA SER A 450 14.83 -3.60 -15.46
C SER A 450 15.48 -3.69 -14.07
N PHE A 451 14.70 -3.95 -13.06
CA PHE A 451 15.18 -4.23 -11.69
C PHE A 451 16.05 -5.48 -11.64
N SER A 452 15.67 -6.53 -12.38
CA SER A 452 16.40 -7.81 -12.38
C SER A 452 17.79 -7.71 -13.00
N THR A 453 17.96 -6.88 -14.06
CA THR A 453 19.27 -6.70 -14.71
C THR A 453 20.11 -5.59 -14.08
N SER A 454 19.62 -4.90 -13.06
CA SER A 454 20.30 -3.81 -12.35
C SER A 454 20.45 -4.09 -10.86
N VAL A 455 19.51 -3.67 -10.04
CA VAL A 455 19.59 -3.74 -8.56
C VAL A 455 19.63 -5.20 -8.06
N GLN A 456 18.80 -6.07 -8.59
CA GLN A 456 18.83 -7.50 -8.24
C GLN A 456 20.17 -8.11 -8.62
N ARG A 457 20.64 -7.90 -9.87
CA ARG A 457 21.95 -8.36 -10.35
C ARG A 457 23.11 -7.84 -9.51
N PHE A 458 23.02 -6.61 -8.97
CA PHE A 458 24.03 -6.06 -8.06
C PHE A 458 24.16 -6.91 -6.79
N VAL A 459 23.04 -7.32 -6.19
CA VAL A 459 23.05 -8.15 -4.97
C VAL A 459 23.47 -9.59 -5.29
N GLU A 460 22.94 -10.19 -6.37
CA GLU A 460 23.30 -11.54 -6.81
C GLU A 460 24.79 -11.67 -7.14
N GLN A 461 25.35 -10.69 -7.87
CA GLN A 461 26.80 -10.69 -8.14
C GLN A 461 27.63 -10.47 -6.87
N ALA A 462 27.13 -9.69 -5.89
CA ALA A 462 27.78 -9.55 -4.60
C ALA A 462 27.78 -10.89 -3.83
N ALA A 463 26.70 -11.63 -3.89
CA ALA A 463 26.60 -12.93 -3.26
C ALA A 463 27.58 -13.96 -3.88
N ALA A 464 27.71 -13.95 -5.19
CA ALA A 464 28.54 -14.92 -5.94
C ALA A 464 30.04 -14.57 -6.03
N ASP A 465 30.45 -13.32 -5.76
CA ASP A 465 31.86 -12.87 -5.94
C ASP A 465 32.71 -13.17 -4.69
N ASP A 466 33.67 -14.05 -4.81
CA ASP A 466 34.60 -14.48 -3.72
C ASP A 466 35.38 -13.32 -3.09
N LYS A 467 35.49 -12.17 -3.78
CA LYS A 467 36.15 -10.97 -3.25
C LYS A 467 35.25 -10.09 -2.39
N VAL A 468 33.96 -10.36 -2.36
CA VAL A 468 33.02 -9.67 -1.49
C VAL A 468 33.15 -10.20 -0.07
N LEU A 469 33.43 -9.29 0.86
CA LEU A 469 33.65 -9.57 2.27
C LEU A 469 32.37 -9.41 3.09
N ALA A 470 31.56 -8.39 2.74
CA ALA A 470 30.35 -8.11 3.47
C ALA A 470 29.26 -7.51 2.57
N ILE A 471 28.02 -7.82 2.91
CA ILE A 471 26.80 -7.23 2.33
C ILE A 471 25.92 -6.73 3.49
N LYS A 472 25.52 -5.47 3.44
CA LYS A 472 24.57 -4.89 4.39
C LYS A 472 23.38 -4.32 3.63
N GLN A 473 22.15 -4.66 4.03
CA GLN A 473 20.96 -4.25 3.30
C GLN A 473 19.76 -4.02 4.21
N THR A 474 18.92 -3.00 3.88
CA THR A 474 17.63 -2.80 4.52
C THR A 474 16.53 -3.51 3.73
N LEU A 475 15.60 -4.16 4.42
CA LEU A 475 14.47 -4.90 3.86
C LEU A 475 13.17 -4.39 4.47
N TYR A 476 12.22 -3.94 3.64
CA TYR A 476 10.95 -3.39 4.10
C TYR A 476 9.73 -4.20 3.61
N ARG A 477 9.66 -4.52 2.33
CA ARG A 477 8.61 -5.32 1.68
C ARG A 477 9.29 -6.21 0.67
N THR A 478 9.66 -7.41 1.07
CA THR A 478 10.58 -8.25 0.31
C THR A 478 9.93 -9.28 -0.57
N SER A 479 8.72 -9.73 -0.22
CA SER A 479 8.08 -10.86 -0.90
C SER A 479 6.88 -10.45 -1.74
N GLY A 480 6.69 -11.19 -2.85
CA GLY A 480 5.41 -11.31 -3.53
C GLY A 480 4.50 -12.33 -2.85
N THR A 481 3.27 -12.49 -3.38
CA THR A 481 2.27 -13.46 -2.89
C THR A 481 2.71 -14.94 -2.92
N SER A 482 3.77 -15.27 -3.69
CA SER A 482 4.35 -16.62 -3.80
C SER A 482 5.41 -16.95 -2.74
N GLY A 483 5.79 -15.96 -1.90
CA GLY A 483 6.82 -16.20 -0.88
C GLY A 483 8.26 -16.25 -1.41
N GLU A 484 8.51 -15.97 -2.68
CA GLU A 484 9.85 -15.96 -3.28
C GLU A 484 10.44 -14.55 -3.30
N SER A 485 11.74 -14.41 -2.99
CA SER A 485 12.45 -13.14 -3.02
C SER A 485 13.92 -13.35 -3.46
N PRO A 486 14.24 -13.11 -4.74
CA PRO A 486 15.63 -13.28 -5.24
C PRO A 486 16.66 -12.48 -4.45
N ILE A 487 16.26 -11.37 -3.86
CA ILE A 487 17.15 -10.57 -2.99
C ILE A 487 17.45 -11.31 -1.69
N VAL A 488 16.42 -11.90 -1.06
CA VAL A 488 16.62 -12.67 0.19
C VAL A 488 17.41 -13.94 -0.10
N ASP A 489 17.11 -14.63 -1.20
CA ASP A 489 17.83 -15.83 -1.62
C ASP A 489 19.33 -15.51 -1.83
N ALA A 490 19.65 -14.41 -2.51
CA ALA A 490 21.03 -13.97 -2.70
C ALA A 490 21.76 -13.63 -1.36
N LEU A 491 21.05 -13.06 -0.38
CA LEU A 491 21.62 -12.79 0.95
C LEU A 491 21.89 -14.09 1.72
N ILE A 492 21.04 -15.09 1.56
CA ILE A 492 21.23 -16.43 2.13
C ILE A 492 22.45 -17.09 1.49
N ASP A 493 22.53 -17.15 0.15
CA ASP A 493 23.67 -17.70 -0.59
C ASP A 493 25.00 -17.04 -0.15
N ALA A 494 24.98 -15.72 0.04
CA ALA A 494 26.14 -14.99 0.51
C ALA A 494 26.58 -15.41 1.92
N ALA A 495 25.63 -15.59 2.85
CA ALA A 495 25.92 -16.02 4.22
C ALA A 495 26.44 -17.47 4.24
N GLU A 496 25.82 -18.38 3.50
CA GLU A 496 26.26 -19.77 3.34
C GLU A 496 27.65 -19.87 2.70
N ALA A 497 28.00 -18.92 1.80
CA ALA A 497 29.37 -18.79 1.26
C ALA A 497 30.36 -18.15 2.26
N GLY A 498 29.97 -17.90 3.52
CA GLY A 498 30.83 -17.40 4.59
C GLY A 498 31.08 -15.90 4.59
N LYS A 499 30.32 -15.11 3.83
CA LYS A 499 30.41 -13.64 3.84
C LYS A 499 29.70 -13.06 5.07
N GLN A 500 30.14 -11.87 5.49
CA GLN A 500 29.44 -11.13 6.54
C GLN A 500 28.17 -10.48 5.96
N VAL A 501 27.00 -11.03 6.27
CA VAL A 501 25.72 -10.50 5.80
C VAL A 501 24.95 -9.91 6.96
N VAL A 502 24.50 -8.64 6.79
CA VAL A 502 23.65 -7.94 7.75
C VAL A 502 22.37 -7.51 7.03
N ALA A 503 21.23 -8.00 7.47
CA ALA A 503 19.93 -7.63 6.98
C ALA A 503 19.14 -6.88 8.07
N LEU A 504 18.79 -5.63 7.82
CA LEU A 504 17.86 -4.92 8.67
C LEU A 504 16.45 -5.13 8.11
N VAL A 505 15.67 -5.94 8.79
CA VAL A 505 14.29 -6.28 8.39
C VAL A 505 13.30 -5.46 9.20
N GLU A 506 12.54 -4.59 8.53
CA GLU A 506 11.51 -3.79 9.19
C GLU A 506 10.24 -4.62 9.42
N ILE A 507 10.12 -5.21 10.60
CA ILE A 507 8.99 -6.08 10.95
C ILE A 507 7.68 -5.33 11.20
N LYS A 508 7.71 -4.01 11.41
CA LYS A 508 6.52 -3.15 11.55
C LYS A 508 6.02 -2.63 10.20
N ALA A 509 6.37 -3.31 9.09
CA ALA A 509 5.84 -2.95 7.76
C ALA A 509 4.35 -3.28 7.70
N ARG A 510 3.50 -2.25 7.79
CA ARG A 510 2.04 -2.38 7.89
C ARG A 510 1.46 -3.31 6.81
N PHE A 511 0.70 -4.33 7.25
CA PHE A 511 0.09 -5.41 6.46
C PHE A 511 1.07 -6.45 5.87
N ASP A 512 2.39 -6.25 6.02
CA ASP A 512 3.43 -7.20 5.62
C ASP A 512 4.18 -7.78 6.83
N GLU A 513 3.72 -7.52 8.05
CA GLU A 513 4.41 -7.85 9.29
C GLU A 513 4.71 -9.36 9.38
N GLN A 514 3.71 -10.22 9.13
CA GLN A 514 3.86 -11.68 9.20
C GLN A 514 4.85 -12.21 8.16
N ALA A 515 4.81 -11.67 6.94
CA ALA A 515 5.74 -12.06 5.89
C ALA A 515 7.18 -11.65 6.26
N ASN A 516 7.36 -10.43 6.77
CA ASN A 516 8.68 -9.94 7.18
C ASN A 516 9.24 -10.70 8.38
N ILE A 517 8.40 -11.09 9.35
CA ILE A 517 8.79 -11.97 10.46
C ILE A 517 9.27 -13.33 9.93
N ALA A 518 8.53 -13.94 9.01
CA ALA A 518 8.90 -15.21 8.41
C ALA A 518 10.25 -15.15 7.68
N TRP A 519 10.48 -14.07 6.92
CA TRP A 519 11.75 -13.83 6.23
C TRP A 519 12.91 -13.59 7.19
N ALA A 520 12.69 -12.80 8.25
CA ALA A 520 13.69 -12.55 9.26
C ALA A 520 14.20 -13.87 9.88
N ARG A 521 13.27 -14.76 10.27
CA ARG A 521 13.59 -16.09 10.78
C ARG A 521 14.32 -16.98 9.76
N THR A 522 13.99 -16.86 8.48
CA THR A 522 14.66 -17.62 7.43
C THR A 522 16.09 -17.15 7.23
N LEU A 523 16.32 -15.85 7.22
CA LEU A 523 17.64 -15.23 7.13
C LEU A 523 18.52 -15.62 8.33
N GLU A 524 17.98 -15.58 9.55
CA GLU A 524 18.73 -15.98 10.77
C GLU A 524 19.18 -17.45 10.73
N ARG A 525 18.30 -18.36 10.28
CA ARG A 525 18.64 -19.79 10.15
C ARG A 525 19.76 -20.03 9.15
N ALA A 526 19.90 -19.18 8.14
CA ALA A 526 20.98 -19.22 7.15
C ALA A 526 22.27 -18.53 7.62
N GLY A 527 22.30 -18.00 8.85
CA GLY A 527 23.48 -17.33 9.41
C GLY A 527 23.63 -15.85 9.07
N VAL A 528 22.59 -15.23 8.54
CA VAL A 528 22.55 -13.76 8.33
C VAL A 528 22.35 -13.06 9.68
N HIS A 529 23.10 -12.00 9.94
CA HIS A 529 22.86 -11.12 11.08
C HIS A 529 21.61 -10.26 10.83
N VAL A 530 20.49 -10.60 11.45
CA VAL A 530 19.23 -9.88 11.31
C VAL A 530 19.08 -8.85 12.41
N VAL A 531 18.64 -7.63 12.04
CA VAL A 531 18.25 -6.55 12.94
C VAL A 531 16.79 -6.19 12.68
N TYR A 532 15.97 -6.15 13.72
CA TYR A 532 14.51 -5.92 13.65
C TYR A 532 14.09 -4.45 13.70
N GLY A 533 14.95 -3.55 13.25
CA GLY A 533 14.72 -2.11 13.31
C GLY A 533 15.21 -1.46 14.59
N LEU A 534 14.84 -0.22 14.82
CA LEU A 534 15.17 0.56 16.02
C LEU A 534 13.92 0.83 16.86
N VAL A 535 14.09 0.78 18.18
CA VAL A 535 13.02 1.11 19.14
C VAL A 535 12.55 2.56 18.92
N GLY A 536 11.24 2.76 18.79
CA GLY A 536 10.63 4.09 18.58
C GLY A 536 10.75 4.65 17.17
N LEU A 537 11.57 4.06 16.28
CA LEU A 537 11.74 4.50 14.91
C LEU A 537 11.43 3.36 13.94
N LYS A 538 10.89 3.73 12.77
CA LYS A 538 10.62 2.77 11.69
C LYS A 538 11.62 2.94 10.57
N THR A 539 12.33 1.87 10.21
CA THR A 539 13.31 1.94 9.12
C THR A 539 12.62 1.91 7.76
N HIS A 540 12.83 2.97 6.99
CA HIS A 540 12.20 3.11 5.68
C HIS A 540 13.17 3.43 4.54
N CYS A 541 14.44 3.75 4.84
CA CYS A 541 15.46 3.93 3.81
C CYS A 541 15.69 2.63 3.00
N LYS A 542 16.01 2.77 1.72
CA LYS A 542 16.30 1.67 0.81
C LYS A 542 17.78 1.77 0.42
N ILE A 543 18.60 1.06 1.17
CA ILE A 543 20.06 1.12 1.06
C ILE A 543 20.67 -0.28 1.06
N ALA A 544 21.69 -0.46 0.22
CA ALA A 544 22.53 -1.65 0.21
C ALA A 544 24.00 -1.23 0.09
N LEU A 545 24.85 -1.88 0.87
CA LEU A 545 26.29 -1.66 0.90
C LEU A 545 27.01 -2.97 0.70
N VAL A 546 27.86 -3.05 -0.31
CA VAL A 546 28.75 -4.16 -0.60
C VAL A 546 30.19 -3.75 -0.35
N VAL A 547 30.90 -4.51 0.47
CA VAL A 547 32.32 -4.32 0.79
C VAL A 547 33.13 -5.37 0.07
N ARG A 548 34.00 -4.97 -0.87
CA ARG A 548 34.75 -5.84 -1.76
C ARG A 548 36.27 -5.63 -1.63
N GLN A 549 37.04 -6.72 -1.58
CA GLN A 549 38.50 -6.68 -1.65
C GLN A 549 38.94 -6.41 -3.08
N GLU A 550 39.75 -5.38 -3.31
CA GLU A 550 40.33 -5.05 -4.62
C GLU A 550 41.85 -4.92 -4.51
N GLY A 551 42.54 -6.03 -4.78
CA GLY A 551 43.97 -6.11 -4.55
C GLY A 551 44.28 -5.94 -3.05
N ALA A 552 45.10 -4.97 -2.71
CA ALA A 552 45.47 -4.68 -1.32
C ALA A 552 44.48 -3.72 -0.60
N THR A 553 43.46 -3.22 -1.30
CA THR A 553 42.51 -2.21 -0.79
C THR A 553 41.10 -2.79 -0.69
N ILE A 554 40.26 -2.12 0.10
CA ILE A 554 38.82 -2.41 0.19
C ILE A 554 38.05 -1.29 -0.53
N ARG A 555 37.11 -1.66 -1.42
CA ARG A 555 36.20 -0.73 -2.05
C ARG A 555 34.75 -1.03 -1.62
N ARG A 556 33.98 0.04 -1.44
CA ARG A 556 32.57 -0.02 -1.14
C ARG A 556 31.79 0.26 -2.41
N TYR A 557 30.71 -0.50 -2.60
CA TYR A 557 29.74 -0.29 -3.66
C TYR A 557 28.38 -0.14 -3.02
N SER A 558 27.64 0.84 -3.44
CA SER A 558 26.43 1.31 -2.76
C SER A 558 25.25 1.37 -3.70
N HIS A 559 24.08 1.03 -3.18
CA HIS A 559 22.80 1.36 -3.80
C HIS A 559 21.95 2.15 -2.81
N LEU A 560 21.36 3.27 -3.27
CA LEU A 560 20.37 4.04 -2.55
C LEU A 560 19.19 4.28 -3.50
N GLY A 561 17.97 4.00 -3.04
CA GLY A 561 16.80 4.11 -3.89
C GLY A 561 15.59 4.70 -3.21
N THR A 562 14.63 5.09 -4.02
CA THR A 562 13.30 5.53 -3.58
C THR A 562 12.38 4.33 -3.33
N GLY A 563 12.59 3.22 -4.06
CA GLY A 563 11.77 2.00 -4.09
C GLY A 563 12.29 0.85 -3.25
N ASN A 564 11.38 -0.03 -2.84
CA ASN A 564 11.71 -1.23 -2.08
C ASN A 564 12.48 -2.26 -2.92
N TYR A 565 13.23 -3.13 -2.25
CA TYR A 565 13.90 -4.27 -2.87
C TYR A 565 12.91 -5.42 -3.16
N ASN A 566 11.97 -5.16 -4.07
CA ASN A 566 10.91 -6.09 -4.43
C ASN A 566 10.70 -6.09 -5.95
N PRO A 567 11.03 -7.20 -6.66
CA PRO A 567 10.92 -7.27 -8.13
C PRO A 567 9.50 -7.05 -8.66
N ARG A 568 8.49 -7.39 -7.87
CA ARG A 568 7.08 -7.20 -8.26
C ARG A 568 6.68 -5.73 -8.21
N THR A 569 6.96 -5.05 -7.09
CA THR A 569 6.65 -3.63 -6.98
C THR A 569 7.49 -2.78 -7.94
N ALA A 570 8.72 -3.17 -8.23
CA ALA A 570 9.59 -2.51 -9.19
C ALA A 570 9.07 -2.56 -10.66
N ARG A 571 8.06 -3.37 -10.95
CA ARG A 571 7.34 -3.38 -12.24
C ARG A 571 6.07 -2.54 -12.25
N LEU A 572 5.61 -2.13 -11.07
CA LEU A 572 4.34 -1.42 -10.89
C LEU A 572 4.53 0.02 -10.39
N TYR A 573 5.66 0.30 -9.77
CA TYR A 573 6.00 1.58 -9.16
C TYR A 573 7.09 2.28 -9.97
N GLU A 574 6.93 3.57 -10.11
CA GLU A 574 7.96 4.43 -10.68
C GLU A 574 8.93 4.82 -9.56
N ASP A 575 10.16 4.31 -9.63
CA ASP A 575 11.18 4.48 -8.62
C ASP A 575 12.56 4.74 -9.24
N ILE A 576 13.38 5.52 -8.55
CA ILE A 576 14.74 5.85 -8.98
C ILE A 576 15.74 5.28 -7.97
N GLY A 577 16.86 4.75 -8.48
CA GLY A 577 17.95 4.22 -7.68
C GLY A 577 19.32 4.64 -8.21
N LEU A 578 20.21 5.03 -7.30
CA LEU A 578 21.61 5.34 -7.58
C LEU A 578 22.49 4.15 -7.19
N LEU A 579 23.25 3.64 -8.14
CA LEU A 579 24.32 2.67 -7.93
C LEU A 579 25.65 3.40 -8.09
N THR A 580 26.52 3.32 -7.07
CA THR A 580 27.76 4.10 -7.02
C THR A 580 28.91 3.37 -6.33
N ALA A 581 30.13 3.69 -6.71
CA ALA A 581 31.36 3.31 -6.01
C ALA A 581 32.04 4.52 -5.35
N ASP A 582 31.33 5.65 -5.21
CA ASP A 582 31.84 6.84 -4.57
C ASP A 582 32.27 6.57 -3.12
N PRO A 583 33.53 6.89 -2.73
CA PRO A 583 34.03 6.60 -1.40
C PRO A 583 33.29 7.36 -0.28
N ALA A 584 32.78 8.57 -0.53
CA ALA A 584 32.09 9.36 0.46
C ALA A 584 30.69 8.78 0.74
N VAL A 585 29.95 8.39 -0.31
CA VAL A 585 28.68 7.68 -0.19
C VAL A 585 28.87 6.34 0.53
N GLY A 586 29.90 5.58 0.16
CA GLY A 586 30.22 4.31 0.83
C GLY A 586 30.59 4.48 2.31
N ALA A 587 31.26 5.57 2.67
CA ALA A 587 31.54 5.91 4.07
C ALA A 587 30.27 6.31 4.82
N ASP A 588 29.43 7.14 4.23
CA ASP A 588 28.16 7.56 4.82
C ASP A 588 27.22 6.36 5.08
N LEU A 589 27.13 5.41 4.13
CA LEU A 589 26.36 4.19 4.35
C LEU A 589 26.96 3.30 5.43
N THR A 590 28.29 3.21 5.53
CA THR A 590 28.94 2.48 6.62
C THR A 590 28.54 3.10 7.97
N ASP A 591 28.62 4.42 8.08
CA ASP A 591 28.25 5.16 9.29
C ASP A 591 26.75 4.95 9.61
N LEU A 592 25.88 5.04 8.59
CA LEU A 592 24.44 4.82 8.79
C LEU A 592 24.11 3.38 9.23
N PHE A 593 24.73 2.36 8.64
CA PHE A 593 24.54 0.98 9.10
C PHE A 593 25.03 0.80 10.55
N ASN A 594 26.11 1.48 10.98
CA ASN A 594 26.55 1.44 12.37
C ASN A 594 25.55 2.12 13.34
N VAL A 595 24.81 3.14 12.88
CA VAL A 595 23.67 3.71 13.64
C VAL A 595 22.55 2.69 13.74
N LEU A 596 22.23 2.01 12.62
CA LEU A 596 21.11 1.08 12.53
C LEU A 596 21.34 -0.23 13.32
N THR A 597 22.60 -0.65 13.49
CA THR A 597 22.93 -1.96 14.07
C THR A 597 23.69 -1.87 15.40
N GLY A 598 24.34 -0.75 15.70
CA GLY A 598 25.33 -0.66 16.79
C GLY A 598 25.13 0.52 17.72
N TYR A 599 24.01 1.23 17.67
CA TYR A 599 23.73 2.42 18.50
C TYR A 599 24.78 3.53 18.36
N SER A 600 25.46 3.63 17.20
CA SER A 600 26.34 4.76 16.90
C SER A 600 25.56 6.07 16.98
N ARG A 601 26.17 7.12 17.54
CA ARG A 601 25.58 8.46 17.64
C ARG A 601 25.97 9.37 16.48
N GLN A 602 26.31 8.80 15.34
CA GLN A 602 26.63 9.57 14.13
C GLN A 602 25.41 10.37 13.69
N GLN A 603 25.54 11.67 13.49
CA GLN A 603 24.45 12.59 13.14
C GLN A 603 24.69 13.37 11.84
N THR A 604 25.94 13.43 11.37
CA THR A 604 26.31 14.20 10.19
C THR A 604 26.97 13.30 9.14
N TYR A 605 26.56 13.48 7.90
CA TYR A 605 27.02 12.74 6.75
C TYR A 605 27.65 13.70 5.72
N ARG A 606 28.40 13.15 4.76
CA ARG A 606 29.18 13.94 3.77
C ARG A 606 28.33 14.32 2.56
N THR A 607 27.57 13.32 2.05
CA THR A 607 26.81 13.38 0.79
C THR A 607 25.34 13.04 0.99
N MET A 608 24.94 12.70 2.20
CA MET A 608 23.61 12.25 2.54
C MET A 608 22.98 13.12 3.62
N LEU A 609 21.64 13.17 3.62
CA LEU A 609 20.84 13.64 4.76
C LEU A 609 19.96 12.50 5.25
N THR A 610 19.78 12.40 6.56
CA THR A 610 18.99 11.36 7.19
C THR A 610 17.88 11.93 8.06
N ALA A 611 16.77 11.22 8.16
CA ALA A 611 15.76 11.46 9.18
C ALA A 611 15.97 10.50 10.37
N PRO A 612 15.61 10.91 11.60
CA PRO A 612 14.91 12.15 11.98
C PRO A 612 15.82 13.40 12.11
N ASN A 613 17.13 13.32 11.90
CA ASN A 613 18.07 14.34 12.30
C ASN A 613 18.17 15.52 11.31
N ASP A 614 18.40 15.23 10.02
CA ASP A 614 18.94 16.22 9.08
C ASP A 614 18.03 16.60 7.92
N ILE A 615 17.16 15.71 7.42
CA ILE A 615 16.41 15.96 6.16
C ILE A 615 15.60 17.25 6.26
N ARG A 616 14.76 17.42 7.29
CA ARG A 616 13.98 18.67 7.43
C ARG A 616 14.87 19.89 7.51
N ARG A 617 15.92 19.84 8.32
CA ARG A 617 16.88 20.95 8.50
C ARG A 617 17.59 21.27 7.18
N GLY A 618 18.02 20.26 6.44
CA GLY A 618 18.67 20.41 5.14
C GLY A 618 17.74 21.02 4.10
N LEU A 619 16.48 20.50 3.99
CA LEU A 619 15.49 21.08 3.07
C LEU A 619 15.21 22.57 3.38
N LEU A 620 15.02 22.91 4.66
CA LEU A 620 14.81 24.30 5.07
C LEU A 620 16.03 25.19 4.77
N LYS A 621 17.24 24.67 4.94
CA LYS A 621 18.47 25.37 4.56
C LYS A 621 18.52 25.60 3.05
N PHE A 622 18.29 24.58 2.23
CA PHE A 622 18.30 24.74 0.78
C PHE A 622 17.24 25.73 0.29
N ILE A 623 16.04 25.72 0.89
CA ILE A 623 15.00 26.70 0.60
C ILE A 623 15.46 28.12 0.96
N ALA A 624 16.12 28.32 2.11
CA ALA A 624 16.67 29.60 2.52
C ALA A 624 17.79 30.08 1.58
N ASP A 625 18.66 29.18 1.15
CA ASP A 625 19.73 29.50 0.19
C ASP A 625 19.15 29.99 -1.16
N GLU A 626 18.02 29.39 -1.65
CA GLU A 626 17.32 29.88 -2.86
C GLU A 626 16.66 31.23 -2.65
N ILE A 627 16.12 31.51 -1.46
CA ILE A 627 15.58 32.85 -1.11
C ILE A 627 16.70 33.90 -1.15
N ASP A 628 17.85 33.63 -0.56
CA ASP A 628 19.00 34.52 -0.52
C ASP A 628 19.55 34.80 -1.94
N LEU A 629 19.59 33.77 -2.80
CA LEU A 629 19.96 33.89 -4.19
C LEU A 629 19.00 34.78 -4.99
N ALA A 630 17.69 34.55 -4.84
CA ALA A 630 16.66 35.36 -5.46
C ALA A 630 16.76 36.83 -5.01
N GLY A 631 16.94 37.08 -3.70
CA GLY A 631 17.17 38.40 -3.14
C GLY A 631 18.44 39.11 -3.67
N ALA A 632 19.44 38.34 -4.07
CA ALA A 632 20.66 38.81 -4.71
C ALA A 632 20.55 38.96 -6.25
N GLY A 633 19.36 38.73 -6.84
CA GLY A 633 19.10 38.76 -8.29
C GLY A 633 19.80 37.65 -9.08
N LYS A 634 20.19 36.56 -8.41
CA LYS A 634 20.78 35.37 -9.03
C LYS A 634 19.68 34.35 -9.43
N PRO A 635 19.98 33.43 -10.36
CA PRO A 635 19.05 32.32 -10.68
C PRO A 635 18.72 31.52 -9.42
N ALA A 636 17.42 31.33 -9.18
CA ALA A 636 16.89 30.56 -8.08
C ALA A 636 15.68 29.76 -8.56
N GLY A 637 15.35 28.68 -7.88
CA GLY A 637 14.18 27.84 -8.19
C GLY A 637 14.17 26.54 -7.42
N ILE A 638 12.99 26.06 -7.10
CA ILE A 638 12.80 24.82 -6.34
C ILE A 638 11.88 23.88 -7.14
N ARG A 639 12.32 22.63 -7.33
CA ARG A 639 11.53 21.59 -7.98
C ARG A 639 11.50 20.35 -7.09
N ILE A 640 10.30 19.87 -6.81
CA ILE A 640 10.08 18.73 -5.90
C ILE A 640 9.16 17.72 -6.57
N LYS A 641 9.55 16.46 -6.56
CA LYS A 641 8.66 15.31 -6.83
C LYS A 641 8.59 14.47 -5.57
N CYS A 642 7.37 14.20 -5.06
CA CYS A 642 7.17 13.42 -3.84
C CYS A 642 5.79 12.75 -3.82
N ASN A 643 5.56 11.87 -2.84
CA ASN A 643 4.24 11.24 -2.71
C ASN A 643 3.30 12.05 -1.82
N SER A 644 3.83 12.81 -0.86
CA SER A 644 3.04 13.59 0.08
C SER A 644 3.81 14.81 0.59
N LEU A 645 3.11 15.93 0.70
CA LEU A 645 3.61 17.21 1.21
C LEU A 645 2.67 17.72 2.31
N VAL A 646 3.08 17.54 3.58
CA VAL A 646 2.25 17.81 4.77
C VAL A 646 3.01 18.47 5.91
N ASP A 647 4.35 18.50 5.88
CA ASP A 647 5.17 19.12 6.93
C ASP A 647 5.03 20.63 6.90
N GLU A 648 4.42 21.20 7.94
CA GLU A 648 4.09 22.64 8.01
C GLU A 648 5.33 23.51 7.91
N ARG A 649 6.45 23.11 8.52
CA ARG A 649 7.69 23.90 8.49
C ARG A 649 8.25 24.01 7.08
N VAL A 650 8.24 22.91 6.34
CA VAL A 650 8.70 22.90 4.95
C VAL A 650 7.72 23.68 4.06
N ILE A 651 6.42 23.53 4.26
CA ILE A 651 5.38 24.29 3.52
C ILE A 651 5.56 25.80 3.78
N ASP A 652 5.76 26.22 5.02
CA ASP A 652 6.01 27.62 5.39
C ASP A 652 7.29 28.17 4.73
N GLY A 653 8.33 27.34 4.65
CA GLY A 653 9.55 27.68 3.91
C GLY A 653 9.27 27.92 2.42
N LEU A 654 8.46 27.06 1.79
CA LEU A 654 8.08 27.19 0.37
C LEU A 654 7.22 28.44 0.14
N TYR A 655 6.32 28.80 1.07
CA TYR A 655 5.56 30.06 0.99
C TYR A 655 6.49 31.28 1.03
N ARG A 656 7.48 31.29 1.94
CA ARG A 656 8.47 32.37 2.01
C ARG A 656 9.33 32.44 0.75
N ALA A 657 9.69 31.30 0.17
CA ALA A 657 10.39 31.26 -1.11
C ALA A 657 9.54 31.88 -2.23
N SER A 658 8.25 31.54 -2.30
CA SER A 658 7.33 32.16 -3.26
C SER A 658 7.20 33.67 -3.07
N GLN A 659 7.05 34.14 -1.82
CA GLN A 659 6.99 35.58 -1.49
C GLN A 659 8.27 36.33 -1.87
N ALA A 660 9.41 35.63 -1.81
CA ALA A 660 10.72 36.17 -2.27
C ALA A 660 10.91 36.11 -3.79
N GLY A 661 9.91 35.64 -4.55
CA GLY A 661 9.97 35.55 -6.02
C GLY A 661 10.63 34.26 -6.55
N VAL A 662 10.92 33.26 -5.71
CA VAL A 662 11.48 31.99 -6.15
C VAL A 662 10.37 31.15 -6.82
N PRO A 663 10.55 30.70 -8.08
CA PRO A 663 9.61 29.77 -8.71
C PRO A 663 9.69 28.38 -8.04
N VAL A 664 8.53 27.83 -7.70
CA VAL A 664 8.41 26.54 -7.03
C VAL A 664 7.49 25.63 -7.83
N GLN A 665 8.01 24.49 -8.27
CA GLN A 665 7.28 23.47 -9.02
C GLN A 665 7.24 22.15 -8.24
N ILE A 666 6.04 21.63 -7.99
CA ILE A 666 5.87 20.45 -7.14
C ILE A 666 4.98 19.42 -7.83
N VAL A 667 5.49 18.18 -7.99
CA VAL A 667 4.70 17.01 -8.36
C VAL A 667 4.39 16.21 -7.12
N VAL A 668 3.10 16.18 -6.72
CA VAL A 668 2.63 15.41 -5.56
C VAL A 668 1.63 14.36 -6.02
N ARG A 669 1.97 13.08 -5.86
CA ARG A 669 1.02 12.02 -6.21
C ARG A 669 -0.23 12.04 -5.34
N GLY A 670 -0.10 12.13 -4.02
CA GLY A 670 -1.16 11.91 -3.03
C GLY A 670 -1.55 13.16 -2.28
N ILE A 671 -1.23 13.20 -1.00
CA ILE A 671 -1.65 14.24 -0.06
C ILE A 671 -0.82 15.52 -0.25
N CYS A 672 -1.49 16.65 -0.41
CA CYS A 672 -0.90 17.99 -0.41
C CYS A 672 -1.65 18.90 0.55
N ALA A 673 -0.98 19.40 1.58
CA ALA A 673 -1.54 20.40 2.49
C ALA A 673 -1.18 21.85 2.10
N LEU A 674 -0.33 22.04 1.09
CA LEU A 674 0.06 23.35 0.58
C LEU A 674 -1.03 23.91 -0.34
N LYS A 675 -1.35 25.20 -0.20
CA LYS A 675 -2.26 25.98 -1.08
C LYS A 675 -1.44 26.74 -2.14
N PRO A 676 -1.44 26.33 -3.41
CA PRO A 676 -0.72 27.01 -4.48
C PRO A 676 -1.53 28.19 -5.05
N GLY A 677 -0.87 29.16 -5.67
CA GLY A 677 -1.50 30.23 -6.44
C GLY A 677 -2.34 31.21 -5.62
N VAL A 678 -2.15 31.29 -4.31
CA VAL A 678 -2.82 32.25 -3.43
C VAL A 678 -2.09 33.59 -3.49
N ALA A 679 -2.80 34.67 -3.83
CA ALA A 679 -2.25 36.00 -3.98
C ALA A 679 -1.50 36.49 -2.72
N GLY A 680 -0.25 36.92 -2.89
CA GLY A 680 0.63 37.39 -1.83
C GLY A 680 1.20 36.30 -0.92
N LEU A 681 0.85 35.04 -1.15
CA LEU A 681 1.36 33.90 -0.37
C LEU A 681 2.14 32.93 -1.25
N SER A 682 1.50 32.43 -2.31
CA SER A 682 2.01 31.31 -3.12
C SER A 682 1.85 31.56 -4.63
N ASP A 683 1.94 32.81 -5.07
CA ASP A 683 1.80 33.23 -6.48
C ASP A 683 2.78 32.48 -7.40
N ASN A 684 3.95 32.12 -6.89
CA ASN A 684 5.02 31.46 -7.65
C ASN A 684 5.08 29.94 -7.43
N ILE A 685 4.02 29.35 -6.83
CA ILE A 685 3.95 27.90 -6.58
C ILE A 685 2.95 27.23 -7.52
N GLU A 686 3.43 26.24 -8.27
CA GLU A 686 2.61 25.35 -9.08
C GLU A 686 2.67 23.93 -8.52
N VAL A 687 1.50 23.27 -8.36
CA VAL A 687 1.40 21.90 -7.89
C VAL A 687 0.64 21.06 -8.90
N ARG A 688 1.28 19.97 -9.34
CA ARG A 688 0.71 18.97 -10.24
C ARG A 688 0.63 17.58 -9.59
N SER A 689 -0.25 16.74 -10.10
CA SER A 689 -0.35 15.31 -9.75
C SER A 689 -0.44 14.47 -11.00
N ILE A 690 0.41 13.46 -11.10
CA ILE A 690 0.41 12.46 -12.17
C ILE A 690 -0.06 11.13 -11.58
N LEU A 691 -1.09 10.55 -12.18
CA LEU A 691 -1.57 9.20 -11.90
C LEU A 691 -1.78 8.49 -13.23
N GLY A 692 -1.47 7.22 -13.29
CA GLY A 692 -1.59 6.46 -14.52
C GLY A 692 -1.32 4.98 -14.31
N ARG A 693 -0.73 4.36 -15.30
CA ARG A 693 -0.40 2.94 -15.34
C ARG A 693 0.48 2.49 -14.17
N PHE A 694 1.50 3.29 -13.85
CA PHE A 694 2.44 3.04 -12.76
C PHE A 694 2.16 3.95 -11.56
N LEU A 695 2.47 3.47 -10.38
CA LEU A 695 2.38 4.27 -9.17
C LEU A 695 3.59 5.21 -9.12
N GLU A 696 3.37 6.51 -9.28
CA GLU A 696 4.41 7.53 -9.04
C GLU A 696 4.92 7.39 -7.60
N HIS A 697 6.21 7.09 -7.43
CA HIS A 697 6.75 6.76 -6.12
C HIS A 697 8.15 7.32 -5.86
N SER A 698 8.86 7.78 -6.88
CA SER A 698 10.15 8.42 -6.70
C SER A 698 10.06 9.74 -5.94
N ARG A 699 11.15 10.14 -5.29
CA ARG A 699 11.31 11.44 -4.65
C ARG A 699 12.55 12.09 -5.22
N ILE A 700 12.37 13.29 -5.76
CA ILE A 700 13.42 14.11 -6.35
C ILE A 700 13.30 15.51 -5.75
N PHE A 701 14.41 16.06 -5.31
CA PHE A 701 14.50 17.45 -4.85
C PHE A 701 15.59 18.15 -5.65
N HIS A 702 15.25 19.25 -6.30
CA HIS A 702 16.19 20.06 -7.07
C HIS A 702 16.15 21.50 -6.60
N PHE A 703 17.32 22.05 -6.29
CA PHE A 703 17.55 23.43 -5.87
C PHE A 703 18.45 24.08 -6.92
N ARG A 704 17.85 24.98 -7.71
CA ARG A 704 18.47 25.50 -8.94
C ARG A 704 19.67 26.37 -8.68
N GLY A 705 19.70 27.16 -7.60
CA GLY A 705 20.76 28.07 -7.31
C GLY A 705 22.08 27.40 -6.99
N ALA A 706 22.04 26.27 -6.32
CA ALA A 706 23.18 25.43 -6.06
C ALA A 706 23.36 24.30 -7.10
N ASP A 707 22.44 24.18 -8.06
CA ASP A 707 22.34 23.11 -9.06
C ASP A 707 22.49 21.70 -8.46
N THR A 708 21.76 21.46 -7.35
CA THR A 708 21.87 20.21 -6.61
C THR A 708 20.61 19.38 -6.73
N HIS A 709 20.80 18.10 -7.06
CA HIS A 709 19.74 17.11 -7.14
C HIS A 709 19.88 16.06 -6.04
N TRP A 710 18.78 15.74 -5.40
CA TRP A 710 18.71 14.77 -4.32
C TRP A 710 17.62 13.75 -4.59
N ILE A 711 17.88 12.47 -4.32
CA ILE A 711 16.91 11.39 -4.41
C ILE A 711 16.91 10.57 -3.12
N GLY A 712 15.80 9.90 -2.81
CA GLY A 712 15.77 8.98 -1.68
C GLY A 712 14.38 8.60 -1.19
N SER A 713 14.29 8.15 0.04
CA SER A 713 13.11 7.47 0.58
C SER A 713 12.09 8.39 1.26
N ALA A 714 12.45 9.63 1.57
CA ALA A 714 11.66 10.52 2.41
C ALA A 714 10.56 11.26 1.64
N ASP A 715 9.33 11.18 2.13
CA ASP A 715 8.28 12.16 1.83
C ASP A 715 8.34 13.33 2.82
N ILE A 716 7.75 14.45 2.45
CA ILE A 716 7.70 15.67 3.28
C ILE A 716 6.50 15.56 4.24
N MET A 717 6.63 14.67 5.22
CA MET A 717 5.60 14.40 6.24
C MET A 717 6.24 14.22 7.62
N HIS A 718 5.55 14.60 8.69
CA HIS A 718 6.01 14.40 10.07
C HIS A 718 6.47 12.97 10.35
N ARG A 719 5.66 11.97 9.98
CA ARG A 719 6.04 10.57 10.22
C ARG A 719 7.35 10.17 9.54
N ASN A 720 7.67 10.73 8.36
CA ASN A 720 8.92 10.47 7.64
C ASN A 720 10.08 11.23 8.25
N LEU A 721 9.85 12.49 8.62
CA LEU A 721 10.92 13.40 9.05
C LEU A 721 11.19 13.34 10.56
N ASP A 722 10.30 12.74 11.38
CA ASP A 722 10.43 12.70 12.84
C ASP A 722 10.43 11.28 13.44
N ARG A 723 9.76 10.30 12.77
CA ARG A 723 9.50 8.96 13.34
C ARG A 723 10.00 7.81 12.47
N ARG A 724 10.77 8.14 11.42
CA ARG A 724 11.36 7.14 10.54
C ARG A 724 12.83 7.39 10.32
N ILE A 725 13.53 6.33 9.97
CA ILE A 725 14.86 6.44 9.38
C ILE A 725 14.68 6.45 7.87
N GLU A 726 14.95 7.61 7.32
CA GLU A 726 14.95 7.89 5.89
C GLU A 726 16.35 8.32 5.48
N ALA A 727 16.67 8.20 4.20
CA ALA A 727 17.92 8.71 3.63
C ALA A 727 17.63 9.36 2.27
N ILE A 728 18.24 10.51 2.04
CA ILE A 728 18.35 11.14 0.73
C ILE A 728 19.82 11.35 0.42
N VAL A 729 20.21 11.17 -0.84
CA VAL A 729 21.58 11.29 -1.33
C VAL A 729 21.66 12.31 -2.45
N GLN A 730 22.73 13.08 -2.49
CA GLN A 730 23.01 13.99 -3.59
C GLN A 730 23.50 13.21 -4.81
N VAL A 731 22.91 13.50 -5.97
CA VAL A 731 23.38 13.02 -7.27
C VAL A 731 24.36 14.04 -7.84
N ALA A 732 25.64 13.74 -7.73
CA ALA A 732 26.70 14.69 -8.08
C ALA A 732 27.15 14.63 -9.56
N ASP A 733 26.87 13.52 -10.26
CA ASP A 733 27.21 13.37 -11.69
C ASP A 733 26.26 14.21 -12.54
N ALA A 734 26.80 15.18 -13.28
CA ALA A 734 26.01 16.10 -14.10
C ALA A 734 25.16 15.38 -15.19
N ARG A 735 25.62 14.23 -15.70
CA ARG A 735 24.85 13.45 -16.69
C ARG A 735 23.61 12.82 -16.03
N LEU A 736 23.74 12.39 -14.77
CA LEU A 736 22.65 11.79 -14.00
C LEU A 736 21.69 12.88 -13.51
N SER A 737 22.21 14.04 -13.11
CA SER A 737 21.42 15.23 -12.78
C SER A 737 20.55 15.67 -13.97
N ALA A 738 21.11 15.72 -15.18
CA ALA A 738 20.36 16.04 -16.39
C ALA A 738 19.21 15.04 -16.69
N ARG A 739 19.36 13.74 -16.33
CA ARG A 739 18.27 12.78 -16.42
C ARG A 739 17.16 13.07 -15.43
N LEU A 740 17.50 13.50 -14.21
CA LEU A 740 16.50 13.92 -13.21
C LEU A 740 15.75 15.19 -13.64
N ASP A 741 16.48 16.15 -14.26
CA ASP A 741 15.85 17.31 -14.87
C ASP A 741 14.86 16.93 -15.96
N ALA A 742 15.23 16.02 -16.87
CA ALA A 742 14.34 15.55 -17.93
C ALA A 742 13.04 14.92 -17.39
N VAL A 743 13.11 14.15 -16.28
CA VAL A 743 11.92 13.62 -15.60
C VAL A 743 11.03 14.75 -15.07
N LEU A 744 11.64 15.76 -14.44
CA LEU A 744 10.91 16.90 -13.91
C LEU A 744 10.34 17.79 -15.04
N ASP A 745 11.12 18.03 -16.11
CA ASP A 745 10.70 18.80 -17.28
C ASP A 745 9.49 18.13 -17.97
N SER A 746 9.55 16.81 -18.20
CA SER A 746 8.44 16.08 -18.76
C SER A 746 7.17 16.17 -17.90
N ALA A 747 7.31 16.15 -16.56
CA ALA A 747 6.18 16.29 -15.65
C ALA A 747 5.52 17.68 -15.68
N PHE A 748 6.30 18.71 -16.02
CA PHE A 748 5.84 20.11 -16.14
C PHE A 748 5.62 20.59 -17.57
N ASP A 749 5.81 19.70 -18.58
CA ASP A 749 5.45 20.03 -19.97
C ASP A 749 3.96 20.41 -20.02
N PRO A 750 3.59 21.50 -20.70
CA PRO A 750 2.20 21.96 -20.83
C PRO A 750 1.26 20.93 -21.46
N LEU A 751 1.79 20.00 -22.27
CA LEU A 751 1.01 18.94 -22.91
C LEU A 751 0.86 17.69 -22.04
N THR A 752 1.56 17.59 -20.93
CA THR A 752 1.51 16.42 -20.05
C THR A 752 0.15 16.29 -19.37
N ARG A 753 -0.46 15.11 -19.52
CA ARG A 753 -1.69 14.75 -18.82
C ARG A 753 -1.43 14.68 -17.31
N CYS A 754 -2.02 15.59 -16.57
CA CYS A 754 -1.90 15.66 -15.11
C CYS A 754 -3.14 16.32 -14.49
N TRP A 755 -3.20 16.37 -13.18
CA TRP A 755 -4.11 17.24 -12.43
C TRP A 755 -3.31 18.42 -11.87
N VAL A 756 -3.90 19.61 -11.93
CA VAL A 756 -3.35 20.86 -11.37
C VAL A 756 -4.16 21.23 -10.13
N LEU A 757 -3.48 21.46 -9.01
CA LEU A 757 -4.12 21.92 -7.77
C LEU A 757 -4.40 23.42 -7.86
N ARG A 758 -5.64 23.80 -7.57
CA ARG A 758 -6.09 25.21 -7.54
C ARG A 758 -6.02 25.78 -6.11
N PRO A 759 -6.01 27.11 -5.97
CA PRO A 759 -6.04 27.76 -4.64
C PRO A 759 -7.24 27.34 -3.77
N THR A 760 -8.34 26.93 -4.42
CA THR A 760 -9.56 26.44 -3.77
C THR A 760 -9.43 25.04 -3.18
N GLY A 761 -8.35 24.29 -3.46
CA GLY A 761 -8.20 22.88 -3.12
C GLY A 761 -8.69 21.91 -4.19
N GLU A 762 -9.30 22.41 -5.25
CA GLU A 762 -9.78 21.59 -6.35
C GLU A 762 -8.62 21.10 -7.23
N TRP A 763 -8.63 19.83 -7.57
CA TRP A 763 -7.76 19.24 -8.57
C TRP A 763 -8.47 19.20 -9.92
N VAL A 764 -7.99 19.98 -10.86
CA VAL A 764 -8.54 20.03 -12.20
C VAL A 764 -7.62 19.34 -13.19
N PRO A 765 -8.14 18.59 -14.18
CA PRO A 765 -7.33 18.06 -15.26
C PRO A 765 -6.59 19.21 -15.98
N SER A 766 -5.35 18.95 -16.40
CA SER A 766 -4.60 19.92 -17.21
C SER A 766 -5.36 20.22 -18.50
N PRO A 767 -5.42 21.50 -18.93
CA PRO A 767 -6.09 21.83 -20.18
C PRO A 767 -5.37 21.18 -21.35
N THR A 768 -6.09 20.38 -22.13
CA THR A 768 -5.58 19.65 -23.29
C THR A 768 -6.18 20.16 -24.58
N ASP A 769 -6.22 21.47 -24.76
CA ASP A 769 -6.89 22.13 -25.91
C ASP A 769 -6.23 21.82 -27.26
N SER A 770 -5.03 21.24 -27.30
CA SER A 770 -4.24 21.08 -28.54
C SER A 770 -4.42 19.75 -29.25
N GLY A 771 -5.21 18.81 -28.71
CA GLY A 771 -5.34 17.44 -29.28
C GLY A 771 -4.08 16.57 -29.21
N GLN A 772 -2.97 17.11 -28.73
CA GLN A 772 -1.71 16.40 -28.52
C GLN A 772 -1.45 16.27 -27.01
N VAL A 773 -2.11 15.31 -26.39
CA VAL A 773 -1.88 14.98 -24.97
C VAL A 773 -0.71 14.01 -24.87
N ARG A 774 0.25 14.31 -23.99
CA ARG A 774 1.37 13.44 -23.67
C ARG A 774 1.10 12.65 -22.41
N ASP A 775 1.29 11.36 -22.46
CA ASP A 775 1.33 10.50 -21.28
C ASP A 775 2.78 10.39 -20.82
N HIS A 776 3.09 11.04 -19.69
CA HIS A 776 4.41 11.07 -19.09
C HIS A 776 5.05 9.67 -18.94
N GLN A 777 4.28 8.72 -18.43
CA GLN A 777 4.78 7.36 -18.15
C GLN A 777 5.03 6.58 -19.44
N MET A 778 4.18 6.77 -20.45
CA MET A 778 4.35 6.11 -21.75
C MET A 778 5.49 6.74 -22.56
N GLU A 779 5.80 8.02 -22.37
CA GLU A 779 6.98 8.64 -22.97
C GLU A 779 8.27 8.09 -22.36
N LEU A 780 8.34 8.02 -21.05
CA LEU A 780 9.47 7.42 -20.33
C LEU A 780 9.69 5.94 -20.73
N LEU A 781 8.62 5.16 -20.97
CA LEU A 781 8.75 3.80 -21.53
C LEU A 781 9.45 3.79 -22.88
N ARG A 782 9.10 4.73 -23.77
CA ARG A 782 9.71 4.83 -25.12
C ARG A 782 11.15 5.31 -25.06
N GLU A 783 11.43 6.32 -24.23
CA GLU A 783 12.78 6.88 -24.06
C GLU A 783 13.78 5.87 -23.52
N HIS A 784 13.36 4.99 -22.62
CA HIS A 784 14.21 3.91 -22.10
C HIS A 784 14.29 2.69 -23.02
N GLY A 785 13.60 2.72 -24.18
CA GLY A 785 13.58 1.58 -25.11
C GLY A 785 12.86 0.34 -24.54
N ALA A 786 12.02 0.54 -23.55
CA ALA A 786 11.14 -0.52 -23.04
C ALA A 786 10.12 -0.85 -24.14
N THR A 787 10.25 -2.01 -24.75
CA THR A 787 9.39 -2.45 -25.86
C THR A 787 8.17 -3.18 -25.32
N GLY A 788 7.02 -2.88 -25.90
CA GLY A 788 5.76 -3.61 -25.70
C GLY A 788 5.54 -4.67 -26.77
#